data_25784c1ee65142f4dc2c94ef03b759a1
#
_entry.id   25784c1ee65142f4dc2c94ef03b759a1
#
_cell.length_a   1.000
_cell.length_b   1.000
_cell.length_c   1.000
_cell.angle_alpha   90.00
_cell.angle_beta   90.00
_cell.angle_gamma   90.00
#
_symmetry.space_group_name_H-M   'P 1'
#
loop_
_entity.id
_entity.type
_entity.pdbx_description
1 polymer ?
#
loop_
_entity_poly.entity_id
_entity_poly.type
_entity_poly.pdbx_seq_one_letter_code
_entity_poly.pdbx_strand_id
1 'polypeptide(L)'
;MSEWKKTLCNLCAMTCGLEMEVEGNRIVNVRPDPASPSSECYCCRKGRSAKYFVENSERILYPQKRVGDHYERISWEQAYAEIAEKANAILKAHGPRSAAIIGGGGGATGAAAATAQPFLKAIGSQYFFNPIGVEFMGIFWSCGRIFGDQFHPLEPDDKNCEVLIFWGSNSYVSHQLPNARPMIREFSRDPGKMVIVVDPRLSETARMADMHIQVRPGSDSLFLRALIALILEKGWQNRDFLYRYCRDWTRARGWFADFDVDGALRVCGVSREQAEKFARILTTKKWGMHQDLGLYFGRQSTLSSYLCLVLMAVCGTLLVPGGNIPPVRIIQLGPTDEYDPKVWRMPVTGRFPVAGMYPEGALPDEVLGDNEDRIRMAFCNMSNPARSYPDSQKMEEALRHLELFVAMDCVETETTRLADYILPTPSAYEAGGDFDVFAFHYPEIMYFSRRAVVKAPGEAREDAMIYAELAQAMGLIPKLPQYLYDAAEEAVRTGDRIKYFMKVVGWIAKGGMKYFDQAAILIALTLGKAMGSAGHAMCWAALLISKLPERAIMDVQPDTKRHPILSRMPMLGEYCTMDAAFQLVDEHPEGAVIAHSDTEHLMERHIMHKDKKFHLWCREIEEALKEITPEKEAEALQLKDGCNMILSAGRHSDGGMNTSMRNPGTYRFRDPYRLAMNPEDAAQLGLEDGEIVRVSTKKGSITAPVELTWQASRGYCMIPHHFGLSYEGKAHGMHINYLTDHQDLDELTGNAKWRYTPCRVERIQEV
;
A
#
# COMPACT_ATOMS: atom_id res chain seq x y z
N MET A 1 27.08 12.33 25.10
CA MET A 1 25.92 13.21 25.31
C MET A 1 24.84 12.72 24.35
N SER A 2 23.62 12.57 24.82
CA SER A 2 22.48 12.26 23.97
C SER A 2 22.01 13.51 23.22
N GLU A 3 21.48 13.32 22.00
CA GLU A 3 20.96 14.36 21.12
C GLU A 3 19.59 13.91 20.62
N TRP A 4 18.57 14.80 20.64
CA TRP A 4 17.28 14.54 20.02
C TRP A 4 17.29 14.99 18.56
N LYS A 5 16.98 14.07 17.65
CA LYS A 5 16.91 14.31 16.20
C LYS A 5 15.51 14.10 15.69
N LYS A 6 15.04 15.00 14.84
CA LYS A 6 13.74 14.91 14.19
C LYS A 6 13.81 14.01 12.95
N THR A 7 12.77 13.22 12.77
CA THR A 7 12.57 12.36 11.60
C THR A 7 11.08 12.01 11.48
N LEU A 8 10.76 11.14 10.53
CA LEU A 8 9.40 10.71 10.27
C LEU A 8 9.29 9.19 10.30
N CYS A 9 8.16 8.70 10.81
CA CYS A 9 7.86 7.27 10.82
C CYS A 9 7.61 6.76 9.39
N ASN A 10 8.24 5.63 9.03
CA ASN A 10 8.09 5.04 7.70
C ASN A 10 7.11 3.84 7.64
N LEU A 11 6.43 3.54 8.76
CA LEU A 11 5.71 2.27 8.88
C LEU A 11 4.33 2.25 8.20
N CYS A 12 3.74 3.41 7.96
CA CYS A 12 2.49 3.54 7.21
C CYS A 12 2.40 4.95 6.60
N ALA A 13 1.41 5.16 5.75
CA ALA A 13 1.17 6.41 5.04
C ALA A 13 0.82 7.63 5.91
N MET A 14 0.75 7.45 7.25
CA MET A 14 0.52 8.57 8.17
C MET A 14 1.76 9.40 8.45
N THR A 15 2.95 8.86 8.18
CA THR A 15 4.24 9.56 8.28
C THR A 15 4.37 10.45 9.53
N CYS A 16 3.95 9.91 10.69
CA CYS A 16 3.97 10.66 11.96
C CYS A 16 5.36 11.21 12.28
N GLY A 17 5.43 12.44 12.72
CA GLY A 17 6.67 13.06 13.19
C GLY A 17 7.21 12.37 14.45
N LEU A 18 8.50 12.11 14.43
CA LEU A 18 9.23 11.47 15.54
C LEU A 18 10.42 12.32 15.95
N GLU A 19 10.66 12.37 17.26
CA GLU A 19 11.95 12.74 17.82
C GLU A 19 12.63 11.49 18.35
N MET A 20 13.88 11.26 17.94
CA MET A 20 14.70 10.13 18.36
C MET A 20 15.89 10.59 19.14
N GLU A 21 16.05 10.10 20.36
CA GLU A 21 17.22 10.33 21.18
C GLU A 21 18.35 9.42 20.73
N VAL A 22 19.46 10.00 20.34
CA VAL A 22 20.63 9.29 19.80
C VAL A 22 21.81 9.46 20.74
N GLU A 23 22.42 8.35 21.16
CA GLU A 23 23.71 8.30 21.87
C GLU A 23 24.74 7.61 20.99
N GLY A 24 25.80 8.33 20.63
CA GLY A 24 26.76 7.83 19.64
C GLY A 24 26.07 7.58 18.29
N ASN A 25 25.93 6.31 17.92
CA ASN A 25 25.21 5.91 16.71
C ASN A 25 24.03 4.96 17.03
N ARG A 26 23.43 5.07 18.21
CA ARG A 26 22.32 4.22 18.69
C ARG A 26 21.10 5.07 19.04
N ILE A 27 19.92 4.59 18.66
CA ILE A 27 18.63 5.19 19.06
C ILE A 27 18.26 4.62 20.41
N VAL A 28 18.32 5.45 21.47
CA VAL A 28 18.00 5.03 22.84
C VAL A 28 16.54 5.24 23.21
N ASN A 29 15.90 6.28 22.66
CA ASN A 29 14.50 6.57 22.92
C ASN A 29 13.79 7.13 21.69
N VAL A 30 12.44 7.01 21.63
CA VAL A 30 11.59 7.53 20.55
C VAL A 30 10.32 8.12 21.14
N ARG A 31 9.99 9.35 20.72
CA ARG A 31 8.74 10.04 21.10
C ARG A 31 8.10 10.75 19.90
N PRO A 32 6.80 11.07 19.95
CA PRO A 32 6.19 11.89 18.91
C PRO A 32 6.80 13.30 18.90
N ASP A 33 6.96 13.87 17.71
CA ASP A 33 7.39 15.26 17.53
C ASP A 33 6.18 16.20 17.71
N PRO A 34 6.19 17.12 18.73
CA PRO A 34 5.09 18.06 18.92
C PRO A 34 4.99 19.13 17.82
N ALA A 35 6.04 19.33 17.02
CA ALA A 35 6.06 20.30 15.93
C ALA A 35 5.61 19.69 14.58
N SER A 36 5.37 18.38 14.53
CA SER A 36 4.97 17.73 13.29
C SER A 36 3.55 18.13 12.86
N PRO A 37 3.38 18.74 11.67
CA PRO A 37 2.06 19.11 11.18
C PRO A 37 1.22 17.89 10.82
N SER A 38 1.85 16.74 10.51
CA SER A 38 1.16 15.52 10.08
C SER A 38 0.50 14.74 11.20
N SER A 39 0.97 14.84 12.43
CA SER A 39 0.53 13.95 13.51
C SER A 39 0.17 14.63 14.82
N GLU A 40 0.28 15.96 14.91
CA GLU A 40 -0.16 16.77 16.06
C GLU A 40 0.28 16.15 17.41
N CYS A 41 1.57 15.82 17.53
CA CYS A 41 2.14 15.16 18.71
C CYS A 41 1.60 13.73 18.97
N TYR A 42 1.06 13.05 17.96
CA TYR A 42 0.63 11.67 18.07
C TYR A 42 1.61 10.71 17.36
N CYS A 43 1.86 9.58 18.00
CA CYS A 43 2.55 8.45 17.37
C CYS A 43 2.06 7.15 18.00
N CYS A 44 1.72 6.18 17.17
CA CYS A 44 1.28 4.87 17.63
C CYS A 44 2.45 4.04 18.19
N ARG A 45 2.12 2.90 18.82
CA ARG A 45 3.12 1.99 19.40
C ARG A 45 4.13 1.49 18.37
N LYS A 46 3.73 1.25 17.12
CA LYS A 46 4.63 0.81 16.04
C LYS A 46 5.76 1.81 15.82
N GLY A 47 5.43 3.11 15.65
CA GLY A 47 6.43 4.16 15.51
C GLY A 47 7.34 4.32 16.75
N ARG A 48 6.78 4.19 17.95
CA ARG A 48 7.58 4.23 19.20
C ARG A 48 8.55 3.04 19.31
N SER A 49 8.30 1.94 18.61
CA SER A 49 9.16 0.77 18.55
C SER A 49 10.19 0.84 17.43
N ALA A 50 10.29 1.98 16.73
CA ALA A 50 11.15 2.16 15.56
C ALA A 50 12.63 1.81 15.79
N LYS A 51 13.15 2.00 16.99
CA LYS A 51 14.55 1.64 17.34
C LYS A 51 14.88 0.17 17.09
N TYR A 52 13.91 -0.74 17.24
CA TYR A 52 14.13 -2.18 17.03
C TYR A 52 14.30 -2.57 15.57
N PHE A 53 14.01 -1.68 14.62
CA PHE A 53 14.33 -1.88 13.21
C PHE A 53 15.81 -1.64 12.93
N VAL A 54 16.39 -0.66 13.62
CA VAL A 54 17.83 -0.32 13.49
C VAL A 54 18.68 -1.29 14.31
N GLU A 55 18.26 -1.56 15.54
CA GLU A 55 18.93 -2.49 16.46
C GLU A 55 18.52 -3.94 16.14
N ASN A 56 19.03 -4.48 15.05
CA ASN A 56 18.80 -5.85 14.62
C ASN A 56 20.15 -6.57 14.46
N SER A 57 20.27 -7.77 15.07
CA SER A 57 21.51 -8.56 15.02
C SER A 57 21.77 -9.21 13.65
N GLU A 58 20.71 -9.36 12.83
CA GLU A 58 20.79 -9.97 11.50
C GLU A 58 20.96 -8.91 10.38
N ARG A 59 21.70 -7.81 10.67
CA ARG A 59 21.99 -6.76 9.68
C ARG A 59 22.90 -7.28 8.57
N ILE A 60 22.51 -7.00 7.31
CA ILE A 60 23.35 -7.23 6.13
C ILE A 60 24.35 -6.09 6.05
N LEU A 61 25.67 -6.42 6.13
CA LEU A 61 26.73 -5.42 6.24
C LEU A 61 27.48 -5.17 4.93
N TYR A 62 27.52 -6.15 4.04
CA TYR A 62 28.29 -6.12 2.79
C TYR A 62 27.50 -6.79 1.68
N PRO A 63 27.82 -6.52 0.39
CA PRO A 63 27.32 -7.33 -0.71
C PRO A 63 27.77 -8.79 -0.55
N GLN A 64 26.86 -9.70 -0.85
CA GLN A 64 27.08 -11.14 -0.71
C GLN A 64 26.61 -11.86 -1.97
N LYS A 65 27.31 -12.95 -2.29
CA LYS A 65 27.02 -13.88 -3.38
C LYS A 65 26.78 -15.27 -2.81
N ARG A 66 25.78 -15.97 -3.30
CA ARG A 66 25.55 -17.36 -2.97
C ARG A 66 26.61 -18.25 -3.61
N VAL A 67 27.22 -19.12 -2.81
CA VAL A 67 28.15 -20.16 -3.23
C VAL A 67 27.71 -21.48 -2.60
N GLY A 68 27.01 -22.30 -3.39
CA GLY A 68 26.38 -23.51 -2.86
C GLY A 68 25.28 -23.20 -1.84
N ASP A 69 25.49 -23.59 -0.59
CA ASP A 69 24.54 -23.46 0.53
C ASP A 69 24.84 -22.28 1.48
N HIS A 70 25.86 -21.50 1.19
CA HIS A 70 26.26 -20.34 2.02
C HIS A 70 26.47 -19.08 1.19
N TYR A 71 26.72 -17.95 1.86
CA TYR A 71 26.99 -16.66 1.26
C TYR A 71 28.43 -16.24 1.52
N GLU A 72 29.09 -15.73 0.47
CA GLU A 72 30.42 -15.13 0.55
C GLU A 72 30.34 -13.62 0.34
N ARG A 73 31.11 -12.87 1.11
CA ARG A 73 31.26 -11.43 0.90
C ARG A 73 31.99 -11.17 -0.41
N ILE A 74 31.44 -10.22 -1.19
CA ILE A 74 32.07 -9.69 -2.40
C ILE A 74 32.12 -8.15 -2.35
N SER A 75 32.87 -7.53 -3.26
CA SER A 75 32.87 -6.07 -3.37
C SER A 75 31.63 -5.58 -4.15
N TRP A 76 31.30 -4.28 -4.03
CA TRP A 76 30.24 -3.67 -4.82
C TRP A 76 30.53 -3.73 -6.33
N GLU A 77 31.78 -3.50 -6.73
CA GLU A 77 32.22 -3.56 -8.12
C GLU A 77 32.01 -4.96 -8.69
N GLN A 78 32.39 -5.98 -7.93
CA GLN A 78 32.18 -7.38 -8.31
C GLN A 78 30.69 -7.70 -8.40
N ALA A 79 29.90 -7.29 -7.41
CA ALA A 79 28.45 -7.50 -7.41
C ALA A 79 27.78 -6.91 -8.67
N TYR A 80 28.07 -5.64 -8.97
CA TYR A 80 27.52 -4.99 -10.15
C TYR A 80 27.97 -5.62 -11.46
N ALA A 81 29.24 -6.00 -11.58
CA ALA A 81 29.77 -6.63 -12.79
C ALA A 81 29.09 -7.98 -13.06
N GLU A 82 29.04 -8.86 -12.05
CA GLU A 82 28.47 -10.20 -12.19
C GLU A 82 26.95 -10.17 -12.40
N ILE A 83 26.23 -9.30 -11.67
CA ILE A 83 24.76 -9.13 -11.84
C ILE A 83 24.47 -8.59 -13.25
N ALA A 84 25.22 -7.58 -13.72
CA ALA A 84 25.04 -7.01 -15.05
C ALA A 84 25.33 -8.03 -16.17
N GLU A 85 26.38 -8.84 -16.03
CA GLU A 85 26.70 -9.90 -17.00
C GLU A 85 25.56 -10.92 -17.11
N LYS A 86 25.09 -11.46 -15.96
CA LYS A 86 24.00 -12.45 -15.93
C LYS A 86 22.69 -11.86 -16.45
N ALA A 87 22.32 -10.67 -15.99
CA ALA A 87 21.10 -9.99 -16.40
C ALA A 87 21.08 -9.74 -17.92
N ASN A 88 22.21 -9.23 -18.48
CA ASN A 88 22.34 -8.99 -19.90
C ASN A 88 22.29 -10.30 -20.72
N ALA A 89 22.86 -11.39 -20.20
CA ALA A 89 22.76 -12.70 -20.85
C ALA A 89 21.31 -13.22 -20.93
N ILE A 90 20.56 -13.09 -19.82
CA ILE A 90 19.14 -13.47 -19.77
C ILE A 90 18.31 -12.59 -20.73
N LEU A 91 18.52 -11.28 -20.71
CA LEU A 91 17.82 -10.36 -21.63
C LEU A 91 18.13 -10.65 -23.10
N LYS A 92 19.36 -10.97 -23.41
CA LYS A 92 19.76 -11.34 -24.78
C LYS A 92 19.11 -12.65 -25.25
N ALA A 93 18.96 -13.61 -24.35
CA ALA A 93 18.38 -14.92 -24.65
C ALA A 93 16.85 -14.92 -24.72
N HIS A 94 16.20 -14.19 -23.80
CA HIS A 94 14.76 -14.31 -23.55
C HIS A 94 13.99 -12.98 -23.68
N GLY A 95 14.68 -11.86 -23.93
CA GLY A 95 14.05 -10.56 -24.07
C GLY A 95 13.53 -9.96 -22.75
N PRO A 96 12.90 -8.78 -22.82
CA PRO A 96 12.55 -8.00 -21.62
C PRO A 96 11.43 -8.60 -20.77
N ARG A 97 10.60 -9.50 -21.31
CA ARG A 97 9.55 -10.20 -20.53
C ARG A 97 10.13 -11.13 -19.46
N SER A 98 11.41 -11.50 -19.57
CA SER A 98 12.10 -12.33 -18.59
C SER A 98 12.44 -11.61 -17.27
N ALA A 99 12.27 -10.27 -17.19
CA ALA A 99 12.70 -9.46 -16.05
C ALA A 99 11.51 -8.90 -15.25
N ALA A 100 11.62 -8.92 -13.92
CA ALA A 100 10.66 -8.33 -13.01
C ALA A 100 11.33 -7.56 -11.87
N ILE A 101 10.59 -6.60 -11.29
CA ILE A 101 10.93 -5.98 -10.01
C ILE A 101 9.86 -6.34 -8.99
N ILE A 102 10.27 -6.69 -7.77
CA ILE A 102 9.45 -6.90 -6.60
C ILE A 102 9.80 -5.79 -5.62
N GLY A 103 9.03 -4.72 -5.64
CA GLY A 103 9.24 -3.55 -4.79
C GLY A 103 8.72 -3.75 -3.38
N GLY A 104 9.35 -3.08 -2.42
CA GLY A 104 8.87 -2.99 -1.05
C GLY A 104 7.60 -2.14 -0.94
N GLY A 105 6.79 -2.45 0.06
CA GLY A 105 5.70 -1.63 0.52
C GLY A 105 6.04 -1.07 1.90
N GLY A 106 5.64 0.10 2.12
CA GLY A 106 5.77 0.86 3.34
C GLY A 106 5.47 2.30 2.98
N GLY A 107 4.96 3.07 3.91
CA GLY A 107 4.55 4.44 3.64
C GLY A 107 5.64 5.33 3.07
N ALA A 108 6.89 4.88 3.05
CA ALA A 108 8.02 5.72 2.69
C ALA A 108 9.09 4.96 1.88
N THR A 109 8.69 4.35 0.75
CA THR A 109 9.60 3.73 -0.22
C THR A 109 9.57 4.44 -1.58
N GLY A 110 9.10 5.70 -1.58
CA GLY A 110 8.95 6.50 -2.80
C GLY A 110 10.25 6.69 -3.56
N ALA A 111 11.36 6.90 -2.86
CA ALA A 111 12.67 7.09 -3.48
C ALA A 111 13.17 5.84 -4.22
N ALA A 112 13.00 4.66 -3.63
CA ALA A 112 13.34 3.40 -4.30
C ALA A 112 12.46 3.17 -5.53
N ALA A 113 11.15 3.36 -5.43
CA ALA A 113 10.23 3.23 -6.56
C ALA A 113 10.54 4.24 -7.68
N ALA A 114 10.99 5.45 -7.34
CA ALA A 114 11.33 6.49 -8.30
C ALA A 114 12.54 6.11 -9.21
N THR A 115 13.37 5.17 -8.81
CA THR A 115 14.48 4.66 -9.66
C THR A 115 14.23 3.25 -10.17
N ALA A 116 13.53 2.42 -9.43
CA ALA A 116 13.20 1.05 -9.80
C ALA A 116 12.34 0.98 -11.08
N GLN A 117 11.29 1.77 -11.16
CA GLN A 117 10.45 1.80 -12.37
C GLN A 117 11.18 2.31 -13.60
N PRO A 118 11.96 3.44 -13.58
CA PRO A 118 12.84 3.82 -14.66
C PRO A 118 13.88 2.76 -15.06
N PHE A 119 14.44 2.02 -14.08
CA PHE A 119 15.33 0.91 -14.34
C PHE A 119 14.62 -0.21 -15.10
N LEU A 120 13.42 -0.59 -14.68
CA LEU A 120 12.61 -1.60 -15.35
C LEU A 120 12.24 -1.17 -16.79
N LYS A 121 11.86 0.08 -16.99
CA LYS A 121 11.62 0.65 -18.32
C LYS A 121 12.88 0.67 -19.18
N ALA A 122 14.06 0.94 -18.61
CA ALA A 122 15.32 0.90 -19.34
C ALA A 122 15.67 -0.53 -19.82
N ILE A 123 15.32 -1.55 -19.05
CA ILE A 123 15.36 -2.97 -19.45
C ILE A 123 14.36 -3.24 -20.57
N GLY A 124 13.27 -2.49 -20.65
CA GLY A 124 12.14 -2.70 -21.57
C GLY A 124 11.02 -3.57 -20.99
N SER A 125 11.05 -3.88 -19.69
CA SER A 125 10.02 -4.67 -19.02
C SER A 125 8.91 -3.79 -18.40
N GLN A 126 7.74 -4.41 -18.19
CA GLN A 126 6.60 -3.82 -17.48
C GLN A 126 6.29 -4.54 -16.15
N TYR A 127 6.91 -5.67 -15.86
CA TYR A 127 6.56 -6.50 -14.70
C TYR A 127 7.04 -5.91 -13.38
N PHE A 128 6.21 -5.01 -12.85
CA PHE A 128 6.41 -4.38 -11.54
C PHE A 128 5.40 -4.93 -10.53
N PHE A 129 5.89 -5.60 -9.51
CA PHE A 129 5.13 -6.10 -8.36
C PHE A 129 5.43 -5.24 -7.14
N ASN A 130 4.40 -4.92 -6.37
CA ASN A 130 4.52 -4.10 -5.18
C ASN A 130 3.33 -4.40 -4.25
N PRO A 131 3.44 -4.38 -2.91
CA PRO A 131 2.32 -4.69 -2.00
C PRO A 131 1.01 -3.95 -2.27
N ILE A 132 1.04 -2.82 -2.97
CA ILE A 132 -0.19 -2.16 -3.47
C ILE A 132 -0.96 -3.09 -4.43
N GLY A 133 -0.27 -3.88 -5.24
CA GLY A 133 -0.84 -4.90 -6.12
C GLY A 133 -1.48 -6.07 -5.37
N VAL A 134 -1.13 -6.31 -4.09
CA VAL A 134 -1.86 -7.24 -3.22
C VAL A 134 -3.11 -6.58 -2.64
N GLU A 135 -3.02 -5.30 -2.25
CA GLU A 135 -3.97 -4.64 -1.34
C GLU A 135 -5.04 -3.83 -2.07
N PHE A 136 -4.66 -3.09 -3.13
CA PHE A 136 -5.46 -1.97 -3.65
C PHE A 136 -5.93 -2.13 -5.10
N MET A 137 -5.67 -3.25 -5.77
CA MET A 137 -6.04 -3.44 -7.17
C MET A 137 -7.53 -3.17 -7.44
N GLY A 138 -8.40 -3.71 -6.56
CA GLY A 138 -9.85 -3.58 -6.71
C GLY A 138 -10.35 -2.14 -6.61
N ILE A 139 -9.91 -1.40 -5.58
CA ILE A 139 -10.33 -0.01 -5.41
C ILE A 139 -9.70 0.90 -6.48
N PHE A 140 -8.44 0.68 -6.87
CA PHE A 140 -7.80 1.46 -7.92
C PHE A 140 -8.49 1.25 -9.28
N TRP A 141 -8.79 0.01 -9.64
CA TRP A 141 -9.54 -0.29 -10.84
C TRP A 141 -10.93 0.38 -10.82
N SER A 142 -11.63 0.30 -9.68
CA SER A 142 -12.94 0.93 -9.49
C SER A 142 -12.88 2.45 -9.63
N CYS A 143 -11.86 3.09 -9.06
CA CYS A 143 -11.61 4.52 -9.23
C CYS A 143 -11.35 4.87 -10.70
N GLY A 144 -10.57 4.06 -11.41
CA GLY A 144 -10.32 4.24 -12.85
C GLY A 144 -11.61 4.26 -13.68
N ARG A 145 -12.55 3.37 -13.36
CA ARG A 145 -13.87 3.32 -14.04
C ARG A 145 -14.74 4.54 -13.71
N ILE A 146 -14.81 4.90 -12.45
CA ILE A 146 -15.75 5.93 -11.98
C ILE A 146 -15.21 7.35 -12.18
N PHE A 147 -13.91 7.58 -11.91
CA PHE A 147 -13.29 8.92 -11.96
C PHE A 147 -12.43 9.15 -13.21
N GLY A 148 -11.99 8.08 -13.90
CA GLY A 148 -10.99 8.13 -14.97
C GLY A 148 -9.54 8.23 -14.45
N ASP A 149 -9.31 7.98 -13.16
CA ASP A 149 -8.00 7.95 -12.51
C ASP A 149 -7.94 6.75 -11.55
N GLN A 150 -7.01 5.83 -11.79
CA GLN A 150 -6.89 4.62 -10.96
C GLN A 150 -6.25 4.91 -9.59
N PHE A 151 -5.29 5.82 -9.50
CA PHE A 151 -4.63 6.14 -8.23
C PHE A 151 -5.41 7.21 -7.45
N HIS A 152 -6.69 6.90 -7.15
CA HIS A 152 -7.63 7.87 -6.61
C HIS A 152 -8.50 7.33 -5.44
N PRO A 153 -7.93 6.56 -4.47
CA PRO A 153 -8.70 6.15 -3.32
C PRO A 153 -9.17 7.35 -2.51
N LEU A 154 -10.40 7.26 -2.00
CA LEU A 154 -11.07 8.31 -1.27
C LEU A 154 -10.92 8.10 0.24
N GLU A 155 -10.79 9.21 0.97
CA GLU A 155 -10.80 9.22 2.42
C GLU A 155 -11.96 10.06 2.97
N PRO A 156 -12.43 9.80 4.19
CA PRO A 156 -13.47 10.62 4.80
C PRO A 156 -12.97 12.03 5.12
N ASP A 157 -13.78 13.04 4.87
CA ASP A 157 -13.56 14.39 5.40
C ASP A 157 -14.04 14.44 6.86
N ASP A 158 -13.21 13.97 7.77
CA ASP A 158 -13.49 13.84 9.20
C ASP A 158 -13.74 15.19 9.90
N LYS A 159 -13.22 16.28 9.35
CA LYS A 159 -13.43 17.63 9.89
C LYS A 159 -14.87 18.12 9.68
N ASN A 160 -15.50 17.76 8.58
CA ASN A 160 -16.80 18.29 8.15
C ASN A 160 -17.95 17.26 8.18
N CYS A 161 -17.67 15.96 8.38
CA CYS A 161 -18.72 14.94 8.46
C CYS A 161 -19.37 14.85 9.86
N GLU A 162 -20.64 14.45 9.89
CA GLU A 162 -21.39 14.11 11.10
C GLU A 162 -21.24 12.62 11.46
N VAL A 163 -21.01 11.77 10.46
CA VAL A 163 -20.90 10.32 10.62
C VAL A 163 -19.61 9.82 9.99
N LEU A 164 -18.83 9.08 10.76
CA LEU A 164 -17.62 8.42 10.31
C LEU A 164 -17.88 6.92 10.22
N ILE A 165 -17.74 6.35 9.03
CA ILE A 165 -18.01 4.94 8.75
C ILE A 165 -16.69 4.21 8.52
N PHE A 166 -16.48 3.11 9.23
CA PHE A 166 -15.37 2.17 9.01
C PHE A 166 -15.90 0.88 8.43
N TRP A 167 -15.53 0.56 7.20
CA TRP A 167 -15.93 -0.68 6.54
C TRP A 167 -14.73 -1.61 6.37
N GLY A 168 -14.74 -2.75 7.07
CA GLY A 168 -13.63 -3.70 7.08
C GLY A 168 -12.33 -3.11 7.63
N SER A 169 -12.44 -2.16 8.56
CA SER A 169 -11.32 -1.41 9.13
C SER A 169 -11.33 -1.40 10.65
N ASN A 170 -10.17 -1.70 11.24
CA ASN A 170 -9.92 -1.55 12.66
C ASN A 170 -8.93 -0.41 12.94
N SER A 171 -9.28 0.81 12.48
CA SER A 171 -8.37 1.97 12.48
C SER A 171 -7.93 2.40 13.89
N TYR A 172 -8.68 2.03 14.94
CA TYR A 172 -8.26 2.24 16.33
C TYR A 172 -6.95 1.50 16.67
N VAL A 173 -6.64 0.41 15.95
CA VAL A 173 -5.43 -0.43 16.10
C VAL A 173 -4.51 -0.32 14.89
N SER A 174 -5.05 -0.43 13.67
CA SER A 174 -4.26 -0.38 12.44
C SER A 174 -3.79 1.01 12.08
N HIS A 175 -4.52 2.01 12.51
CA HIS A 175 -4.40 3.42 12.12
C HIS A 175 -4.82 3.63 10.67
N GLN A 176 -3.93 3.88 9.72
CA GLN A 176 -4.21 4.13 8.28
C GLN A 176 -4.97 5.43 7.98
N LEU A 177 -5.27 6.24 8.98
CA LEU A 177 -5.81 7.59 8.89
C LEU A 177 -5.02 8.53 9.80
N PRO A 178 -4.92 9.82 9.46
CA PRO A 178 -4.33 10.82 10.34
C PRO A 178 -5.00 10.78 11.73
N ASN A 179 -4.18 10.72 12.76
CA ASN A 179 -4.64 10.75 14.17
C ASN A 179 -5.80 9.79 14.49
N ALA A 180 -5.88 8.63 13.81
CA ALA A 180 -7.04 7.73 13.83
C ALA A 180 -7.61 7.45 15.23
N ARG A 181 -6.75 7.10 16.20
CA ARG A 181 -7.21 6.78 17.55
C ARG A 181 -7.74 7.99 18.33
N PRO A 182 -7.06 9.16 18.36
CA PRO A 182 -7.63 10.39 18.89
C PRO A 182 -8.94 10.79 18.21
N MET A 183 -8.98 10.80 16.88
CA MET A 183 -10.14 11.16 16.08
C MET A 183 -11.36 10.26 16.40
N ILE A 184 -11.21 8.93 16.40
CA ILE A 184 -12.31 8.01 16.76
C ILE A 184 -12.84 8.28 18.17
N ARG A 185 -11.94 8.55 19.13
CA ARG A 185 -12.34 8.90 20.50
C ARG A 185 -13.10 10.22 20.60
N GLU A 186 -12.71 11.20 19.81
CA GLU A 186 -13.40 12.47 19.71
C GLU A 186 -14.80 12.29 19.14
N PHE A 187 -14.93 11.60 18.01
CA PHE A 187 -16.23 11.28 17.40
C PHE A 187 -17.15 10.53 18.37
N SER A 188 -16.66 9.51 19.05
CA SER A 188 -17.47 8.71 20.00
C SER A 188 -17.90 9.46 21.25
N ARG A 189 -17.35 10.65 21.52
CA ARG A 189 -17.69 11.48 22.71
C ARG A 189 -18.56 12.71 22.36
N ASP A 190 -18.54 13.10 21.09
CA ASP A 190 -19.31 14.25 20.63
C ASP A 190 -20.76 13.82 20.34
N PRO A 191 -21.76 14.34 21.07
CA PRO A 191 -23.16 13.97 20.88
C PRO A 191 -23.73 14.40 19.51
N GLY A 192 -23.05 15.29 18.77
CA GLY A 192 -23.38 15.72 17.43
C GLY A 192 -22.79 14.83 16.33
N LYS A 193 -21.91 13.91 16.69
CA LYS A 193 -21.20 13.02 15.77
C LYS A 193 -21.54 11.55 16.01
N MET A 194 -21.20 10.69 15.06
CA MET A 194 -21.50 9.26 15.14
C MET A 194 -20.38 8.44 14.49
N VAL A 195 -20.04 7.30 15.09
CA VAL A 195 -19.17 6.28 14.50
C VAL A 195 -19.99 5.05 14.14
N ILE A 196 -19.88 4.57 12.90
CA ILE A 196 -20.49 3.32 12.43
C ILE A 196 -19.41 2.39 11.95
N VAL A 197 -19.50 1.09 12.30
CA VAL A 197 -18.57 0.06 11.85
C VAL A 197 -19.34 -1.07 11.18
N VAL A 198 -18.86 -1.45 9.98
CA VAL A 198 -19.32 -2.66 9.27
C VAL A 198 -18.15 -3.64 9.26
N ASP A 199 -18.23 -4.67 10.08
CA ASP A 199 -17.16 -5.64 10.29
C ASP A 199 -17.73 -6.94 10.88
N PRO A 200 -17.34 -8.14 10.44
CA PRO A 200 -17.77 -9.39 11.06
C PRO A 200 -17.28 -9.54 12.51
N ARG A 201 -16.23 -8.83 12.90
CA ARG A 201 -15.64 -8.85 14.23
C ARG A 201 -16.08 -7.65 15.07
N LEU A 202 -16.37 -7.86 16.35
CA LEU A 202 -16.49 -6.76 17.31
C LEU A 202 -15.07 -6.22 17.63
N SER A 203 -14.50 -5.51 16.65
CA SER A 203 -13.14 -4.96 16.72
C SER A 203 -13.02 -3.84 17.77
N GLU A 204 -11.78 -3.39 18.05
CA GLU A 204 -11.53 -2.25 18.95
C GLU A 204 -12.19 -0.97 18.43
N THR A 205 -12.28 -0.78 17.11
CA THR A 205 -13.03 0.32 16.50
C THR A 205 -14.54 0.11 16.68
N ALA A 206 -15.05 -1.12 16.47
CA ALA A 206 -16.46 -1.44 16.64
C ALA A 206 -16.95 -1.24 18.08
N ARG A 207 -16.09 -1.46 19.08
CA ARG A 207 -16.42 -1.17 20.49
C ARG A 207 -16.52 0.32 20.82
N MET A 208 -16.03 1.19 19.95
CA MET A 208 -16.18 2.64 20.08
C MET A 208 -17.34 3.18 19.25
N ALA A 209 -18.00 2.33 18.45
CA ALA A 209 -19.03 2.72 17.51
C ALA A 209 -20.42 2.86 18.19
N ASP A 210 -21.21 3.82 17.71
CA ASP A 210 -22.63 3.98 18.05
C ASP A 210 -23.51 2.92 17.36
N MET A 211 -23.03 2.39 16.23
CA MET A 211 -23.66 1.29 15.51
C MET A 211 -22.59 0.34 14.96
N HIS A 212 -22.72 -0.93 15.32
CA HIS A 212 -21.95 -2.02 14.70
C HIS A 212 -22.86 -2.89 13.86
N ILE A 213 -22.55 -3.04 12.57
CA ILE A 213 -23.24 -3.92 11.64
C ILE A 213 -22.33 -5.14 11.44
N GLN A 214 -22.70 -6.22 12.12
CA GLN A 214 -21.92 -7.47 12.08
C GLN A 214 -22.37 -8.32 10.89
N VAL A 215 -21.75 -8.07 9.73
CA VAL A 215 -22.04 -8.84 8.52
C VAL A 215 -21.43 -10.24 8.58
N ARG A 216 -22.09 -11.22 7.94
CA ARG A 216 -21.49 -12.54 7.71
C ARG A 216 -20.19 -12.38 6.91
N PRO A 217 -19.09 -13.04 7.30
CA PRO A 217 -17.82 -12.96 6.55
C PRO A 217 -18.00 -13.28 5.06
N GLY A 218 -17.46 -12.41 4.19
CA GLY A 218 -17.52 -12.58 2.74
C GLY A 218 -18.84 -12.17 2.07
N SER A 219 -19.79 -11.56 2.77
CA SER A 219 -21.08 -11.11 2.23
C SER A 219 -21.14 -9.61 1.89
N ASP A 220 -20.00 -8.91 1.87
CA ASP A 220 -19.94 -7.45 1.71
C ASP A 220 -20.62 -6.96 0.42
N SER A 221 -20.33 -7.57 -0.72
CA SER A 221 -20.90 -7.19 -2.01
C SER A 221 -22.44 -7.39 -2.06
N LEU A 222 -22.92 -8.49 -1.46
CA LEU A 222 -24.35 -8.77 -1.34
C LEU A 222 -25.04 -7.73 -0.43
N PHE A 223 -24.42 -7.40 0.71
CA PHE A 223 -24.95 -6.39 1.63
C PHE A 223 -24.97 -4.99 1.00
N LEU A 224 -23.91 -4.59 0.30
CA LEU A 224 -23.85 -3.32 -0.45
C LEU A 224 -24.92 -3.25 -1.52
N ARG A 225 -25.13 -4.34 -2.28
CA ARG A 225 -26.20 -4.41 -3.28
C ARG A 225 -27.57 -4.27 -2.66
N ALA A 226 -27.83 -4.99 -1.55
CA ALA A 226 -29.08 -4.91 -0.81
C ALA A 226 -29.32 -3.51 -0.22
N LEU A 227 -28.29 -2.87 0.32
CA LEU A 227 -28.39 -1.52 0.91
C LEU A 227 -28.74 -0.47 -0.15
N ILE A 228 -28.10 -0.52 -1.31
CA ILE A 228 -28.41 0.38 -2.43
C ILE A 228 -29.85 0.13 -2.94
N ALA A 229 -30.23 -1.15 -3.14
CA ALA A 229 -31.57 -1.52 -3.55
C ALA A 229 -32.64 -1.02 -2.54
N LEU A 230 -32.38 -1.16 -1.25
CA LEU A 230 -33.25 -0.64 -0.19
C LEU A 230 -33.42 0.88 -0.22
N ILE A 231 -32.33 1.62 -0.42
CA ILE A 231 -32.38 3.09 -0.58
C ILE A 231 -33.25 3.48 -1.78
N LEU A 232 -33.14 2.75 -2.89
CA LEU A 232 -33.91 2.98 -4.10
C LEU A 232 -35.39 2.60 -3.92
N GLU A 233 -35.70 1.47 -3.24
CA GLU A 233 -37.02 1.04 -2.87
C GLU A 233 -37.76 2.12 -2.07
N LYS A 234 -37.08 2.73 -1.10
CA LYS A 234 -37.63 3.81 -0.26
C LYS A 234 -37.65 5.18 -0.96
N GLY A 235 -37.04 5.34 -2.12
CA GLY A 235 -36.95 6.61 -2.84
C GLY A 235 -36.05 7.65 -2.17
N TRP A 236 -35.07 7.22 -1.34
CA TRP A 236 -34.19 8.07 -0.51
C TRP A 236 -32.93 8.54 -1.19
N GLN A 237 -32.65 8.07 -2.43
CA GLN A 237 -31.46 8.45 -3.20
C GLN A 237 -31.40 9.96 -3.47
N ASN A 238 -30.19 10.51 -3.56
CA ASN A 238 -29.96 11.89 -3.95
C ASN A 238 -30.11 12.05 -5.48
N ARG A 239 -31.37 12.33 -5.93
CA ARG A 239 -31.69 12.42 -7.36
C ARG A 239 -30.99 13.56 -8.06
N ASP A 240 -30.80 14.71 -7.40
CA ASP A 240 -30.12 15.87 -7.98
C ASP A 240 -28.64 15.58 -8.24
N PHE A 241 -27.96 14.95 -7.29
CA PHE A 241 -26.58 14.54 -7.44
C PHE A 241 -26.40 13.57 -8.61
N LEU A 242 -27.22 12.52 -8.63
CA LEU A 242 -27.18 11.49 -9.68
C LEU A 242 -27.45 12.08 -11.07
N TYR A 243 -28.38 13.01 -11.19
CA TYR A 243 -28.68 13.66 -12.47
C TYR A 243 -27.56 14.61 -12.94
N ARG A 244 -27.01 15.43 -12.04
CA ARG A 244 -26.03 16.45 -12.38
C ARG A 244 -24.66 15.85 -12.65
N TYR A 245 -24.20 14.94 -11.80
CA TYR A 245 -22.79 14.53 -11.75
C TYR A 245 -22.54 13.09 -12.21
N CYS A 246 -23.57 12.27 -12.42
CA CYS A 246 -23.38 10.87 -12.78
C CYS A 246 -23.81 10.60 -14.22
N ARG A 247 -23.01 9.80 -14.91
CA ARG A 247 -23.30 9.25 -16.24
C ARG A 247 -23.76 7.81 -16.11
N ASP A 248 -24.65 7.39 -17.03
CA ASP A 248 -25.15 6.02 -17.15
C ASP A 248 -25.91 5.48 -15.91
N TRP A 249 -26.34 6.39 -15.02
CA TRP A 249 -27.11 6.01 -13.82
C TRP A 249 -28.37 5.22 -14.15
N THR A 250 -29.11 5.60 -15.18
CA THR A 250 -30.33 4.89 -15.59
C THR A 250 -30.05 3.42 -15.89
N ARG A 251 -28.90 3.12 -16.46
CA ARG A 251 -28.45 1.74 -16.75
C ARG A 251 -27.99 1.04 -15.46
N ALA A 252 -27.13 1.66 -14.68
CA ALA A 252 -26.65 1.11 -13.41
C ALA A 252 -27.78 0.88 -12.39
N ARG A 253 -28.79 1.72 -12.38
CA ARG A 253 -30.00 1.54 -11.54
C ARG A 253 -30.67 0.18 -11.79
N GLY A 254 -30.62 -0.34 -13.02
CA GLY A 254 -31.18 -1.66 -13.37
C GLY A 254 -30.58 -2.81 -12.58
N TRP A 255 -29.38 -2.68 -12.05
CA TRP A 255 -28.72 -3.70 -11.22
C TRP A 255 -29.41 -3.96 -9.88
N PHE A 256 -30.22 -3.01 -9.43
CA PHE A 256 -30.90 -2.99 -8.13
C PHE A 256 -32.43 -3.12 -8.26
N ALA A 257 -32.94 -3.09 -9.50
CA ALA A 257 -34.36 -3.26 -9.75
C ALA A 257 -34.79 -4.72 -9.45
N ASP A 258 -35.95 -4.87 -8.82
CA ASP A 258 -36.56 -6.18 -8.46
C ASP A 258 -35.59 -7.11 -7.67
N PHE A 259 -34.62 -6.53 -6.95
CA PHE A 259 -33.68 -7.28 -6.14
C PHE A 259 -34.32 -7.72 -4.81
N ASP A 260 -34.16 -9.00 -4.44
CA ASP A 260 -34.66 -9.54 -3.17
C ASP A 260 -33.80 -9.05 -1.99
N VAL A 261 -34.14 -7.86 -1.48
CA VAL A 261 -33.47 -7.22 -0.34
C VAL A 261 -33.58 -8.10 0.91
N ASP A 262 -34.76 -8.66 1.21
CA ASP A 262 -34.95 -9.44 2.44
C ASP A 262 -34.19 -10.77 2.40
N GLY A 263 -34.14 -11.43 1.25
CA GLY A 263 -33.30 -12.62 1.02
C GLY A 263 -31.82 -12.31 1.21
N ALA A 264 -31.34 -11.22 0.64
CA ALA A 264 -29.95 -10.78 0.77
C ALA A 264 -29.59 -10.45 2.23
N LEU A 265 -30.41 -9.69 2.92
CA LEU A 265 -30.17 -9.37 4.34
C LEU A 265 -30.13 -10.61 5.24
N ARG A 266 -31.01 -11.60 4.98
CA ARG A 266 -30.94 -12.88 5.71
C ARG A 266 -29.61 -13.61 5.51
N VAL A 267 -29.10 -13.65 4.27
CA VAL A 267 -27.79 -14.26 3.96
C VAL A 267 -26.66 -13.52 4.64
N CYS A 268 -26.73 -12.17 4.66
CA CYS A 268 -25.73 -11.33 5.31
C CYS A 268 -25.79 -11.36 6.85
N GLY A 269 -26.87 -11.92 7.44
CA GLY A 269 -27.06 -11.91 8.89
C GLY A 269 -27.45 -10.55 9.47
N VAL A 270 -27.99 -9.64 8.67
CA VAL A 270 -28.37 -8.27 9.07
C VAL A 270 -29.89 -8.17 9.09
N SER A 271 -30.48 -7.64 10.16
CA SER A 271 -31.93 -7.42 10.21
C SER A 271 -32.35 -6.28 9.28
N ARG A 272 -33.59 -6.37 8.74
CA ARG A 272 -34.15 -5.29 7.91
C ARG A 272 -34.20 -3.96 8.67
N GLU A 273 -34.58 -4.00 9.94
CA GLU A 273 -34.64 -2.82 10.81
C GLU A 273 -33.26 -2.14 10.92
N GLN A 274 -32.20 -2.92 11.15
CA GLN A 274 -30.83 -2.40 11.21
C GLN A 274 -30.39 -1.81 9.86
N ALA A 275 -30.71 -2.49 8.75
CA ALA A 275 -30.39 -2.02 7.40
C ALA A 275 -31.14 -0.72 7.05
N GLU A 276 -32.44 -0.62 7.39
CA GLU A 276 -33.24 0.60 7.18
C GLU A 276 -32.73 1.77 8.04
N LYS A 277 -32.37 1.52 9.30
CA LYS A 277 -31.76 2.55 10.16
C LYS A 277 -30.45 3.06 9.57
N PHE A 278 -29.60 2.17 9.09
CA PHE A 278 -28.34 2.53 8.44
C PHE A 278 -28.59 3.31 7.14
N ALA A 279 -29.44 2.80 6.25
CA ALA A 279 -29.82 3.48 5.02
C ALA A 279 -30.37 4.89 5.27
N ARG A 280 -31.17 5.06 6.34
CA ARG A 280 -31.72 6.36 6.71
C ARG A 280 -30.63 7.33 7.15
N ILE A 281 -29.64 6.88 7.93
CA ILE A 281 -28.47 7.70 8.31
C ILE A 281 -27.71 8.12 7.05
N LEU A 282 -27.38 7.18 6.16
CA LEU A 282 -26.65 7.44 4.91
C LEU A 282 -27.31 8.45 3.99
N THR A 283 -28.64 8.55 4.04
CA THR A 283 -29.41 9.44 3.15
C THR A 283 -29.83 10.77 3.78
N THR A 284 -29.55 10.97 5.09
CA THR A 284 -29.96 12.18 5.82
C THR A 284 -28.83 12.93 6.51
N LYS A 285 -27.67 12.28 6.70
CA LYS A 285 -26.51 12.84 7.38
C LYS A 285 -25.34 13.06 6.42
N LYS A 286 -24.43 13.96 6.77
CA LYS A 286 -23.13 14.07 6.11
C LYS A 286 -22.22 12.98 6.66
N TRP A 287 -21.72 12.11 5.80
CA TRP A 287 -20.87 11.00 6.22
C TRP A 287 -19.68 10.78 5.30
N GLY A 288 -18.57 10.42 5.91
CA GLY A 288 -17.38 9.91 5.22
C GLY A 288 -17.13 8.46 5.60
N MET A 289 -16.62 7.66 4.65
CA MET A 289 -16.32 6.24 4.85
C MET A 289 -14.85 5.95 4.62
N HIS A 290 -14.21 5.32 5.60
CA HIS A 290 -12.91 4.70 5.43
C HIS A 290 -13.08 3.21 5.14
N GLN A 291 -12.66 2.81 3.93
CA GLN A 291 -12.56 1.42 3.50
C GLN A 291 -11.14 0.93 3.76
N ASP A 292 -10.96 -0.32 4.21
CA ASP A 292 -9.63 -0.86 4.49
C ASP A 292 -9.55 -2.35 4.15
N LEU A 293 -8.45 -2.97 4.49
CA LEU A 293 -8.03 -4.32 4.11
C LEU A 293 -9.06 -5.42 4.44
N GLY A 294 -9.99 -5.21 5.37
CA GLY A 294 -11.11 -6.13 5.60
C GLY A 294 -11.99 -6.29 4.38
N LEU A 295 -12.26 -5.19 3.68
CA LEU A 295 -13.02 -5.17 2.43
C LEU A 295 -12.14 -5.56 1.24
N TYR A 296 -10.93 -4.99 1.14
CA TYR A 296 -10.04 -5.17 -0.01
C TYR A 296 -9.49 -6.59 -0.14
N PHE A 297 -9.40 -7.35 0.94
CA PHE A 297 -9.05 -8.77 0.95
C PHE A 297 -10.26 -9.69 1.10
N GLY A 298 -11.46 -9.16 0.92
CA GLY A 298 -12.70 -9.92 0.92
C GLY A 298 -12.87 -10.77 -0.33
N ARG A 299 -13.91 -11.59 -0.33
CA ARG A 299 -14.19 -12.58 -1.39
C ARG A 299 -14.40 -11.97 -2.78
N GLN A 300 -14.97 -10.78 -2.85
CA GLN A 300 -15.29 -10.04 -4.08
C GLN A 300 -14.84 -8.59 -3.92
N SER A 301 -13.53 -8.40 -3.69
CA SER A 301 -12.95 -7.12 -3.28
C SER A 301 -13.17 -5.99 -4.29
N THR A 302 -13.02 -6.27 -5.59
CA THR A 302 -13.23 -5.29 -6.66
C THR A 302 -14.69 -4.85 -6.74
N LEU A 303 -15.62 -5.81 -6.72
CA LEU A 303 -17.04 -5.52 -6.75
C LEU A 303 -17.49 -4.74 -5.50
N SER A 304 -17.04 -5.15 -4.31
CA SER A 304 -17.35 -4.46 -3.06
C SER A 304 -16.84 -3.01 -3.07
N SER A 305 -15.60 -2.79 -3.53
CA SER A 305 -15.03 -1.44 -3.68
C SER A 305 -15.83 -0.58 -4.65
N TYR A 306 -16.22 -1.15 -5.79
CA TYR A 306 -17.04 -0.46 -6.77
C TYR A 306 -18.43 -0.08 -6.21
N LEU A 307 -19.10 -1.02 -5.55
CA LEU A 307 -20.42 -0.77 -4.94
C LEU A 307 -20.36 0.25 -3.80
N CYS A 308 -19.27 0.34 -3.04
CA CYS A 308 -19.07 1.44 -2.09
C CYS A 308 -19.08 2.81 -2.79
N LEU A 309 -18.38 2.95 -3.92
CA LEU A 309 -18.37 4.20 -4.69
C LEU A 309 -19.77 4.51 -5.28
N VAL A 310 -20.48 3.48 -5.74
CA VAL A 310 -21.90 3.63 -6.20
C VAL A 310 -22.79 4.04 -5.04
N LEU A 311 -22.65 3.48 -3.84
CA LEU A 311 -23.38 3.88 -2.64
C LEU A 311 -23.15 5.36 -2.29
N MET A 312 -21.89 5.80 -2.34
CA MET A 312 -21.51 7.20 -2.13
C MET A 312 -22.18 8.11 -3.17
N ALA A 313 -22.22 7.70 -4.45
CA ALA A 313 -22.91 8.45 -5.50
C ALA A 313 -24.42 8.52 -5.28
N VAL A 314 -25.05 7.40 -4.89
CA VAL A 314 -26.48 7.30 -4.59
C VAL A 314 -26.87 8.20 -3.42
N CYS A 315 -26.01 8.32 -2.44
CA CYS A 315 -26.21 9.22 -1.29
C CYS A 315 -25.74 10.66 -1.54
N GLY A 316 -24.94 10.92 -2.60
CA GLY A 316 -24.43 12.24 -2.94
C GLY A 316 -23.27 12.71 -2.05
N THR A 317 -22.39 11.79 -1.63
CA THR A 317 -21.25 12.07 -0.75
C THR A 317 -19.87 11.99 -1.45
N LEU A 318 -19.85 11.77 -2.77
CA LEU A 318 -18.61 11.79 -3.56
C LEU A 318 -18.14 13.22 -3.83
N LEU A 319 -16.89 13.51 -3.51
CA LEU A 319 -16.22 14.78 -3.78
C LEU A 319 -17.00 16.00 -3.27
N VAL A 320 -17.60 15.88 -2.09
CA VAL A 320 -18.30 16.99 -1.42
C VAL A 320 -17.76 17.15 0.01
N PRO A 321 -17.68 18.37 0.55
CA PRO A 321 -17.27 18.60 1.93
C PRO A 321 -18.16 17.84 2.94
N GLY A 322 -17.51 17.10 3.83
CA GLY A 322 -18.17 16.21 4.79
C GLY A 322 -18.52 14.82 4.22
N GLY A 323 -18.13 14.54 2.98
CA GLY A 323 -18.26 13.24 2.32
C GLY A 323 -16.90 12.55 2.19
N ASN A 324 -16.67 11.89 1.03
CA ASN A 324 -15.42 11.26 0.70
C ASN A 324 -14.66 12.08 -0.35
N ILE A 325 -13.39 12.36 -0.07
CA ILE A 325 -12.53 13.24 -0.84
C ILE A 325 -11.21 12.52 -1.12
N PRO A 326 -10.63 12.67 -2.34
CA PRO A 326 -9.30 12.15 -2.59
C PRO A 326 -8.25 13.09 -1.98
N PRO A 327 -7.38 12.61 -1.10
CA PRO A 327 -6.18 13.35 -0.74
C PRO A 327 -5.34 13.64 -1.97
N VAL A 328 -4.81 14.85 -2.09
CA VAL A 328 -3.97 15.23 -3.24
C VAL A 328 -2.57 14.65 -3.04
N ARG A 329 -2.13 13.82 -3.98
CA ARG A 329 -0.86 13.11 -3.93
C ARG A 329 0.21 13.82 -4.74
N ILE A 330 1.42 13.80 -4.24
CA ILE A 330 2.59 14.36 -4.93
C ILE A 330 2.89 13.54 -6.19
N ILE A 331 2.96 12.21 -6.06
CA ILE A 331 3.18 11.31 -7.21
C ILE A 331 1.83 10.83 -7.73
N GLN A 332 1.67 10.91 -9.04
CA GLN A 332 0.54 10.31 -9.75
C GLN A 332 1.03 9.03 -10.43
N LEU A 333 0.41 7.90 -10.08
CA LEU A 333 0.56 6.67 -10.86
C LEU A 333 -0.38 6.79 -12.06
N GLY A 334 0.17 6.66 -13.26
CA GLY A 334 -0.65 6.74 -14.47
C GLY A 334 -1.69 5.62 -14.53
N PRO A 335 -2.89 5.87 -15.07
CA PRO A 335 -3.88 4.82 -15.26
C PRO A 335 -3.35 3.78 -16.26
N THR A 336 -3.66 2.52 -16.00
CA THR A 336 -3.41 1.43 -16.94
C THR A 336 -4.71 1.05 -17.63
N ASP A 337 -4.73 1.12 -18.94
CA ASP A 337 -5.85 0.62 -19.75
C ASP A 337 -5.57 -0.84 -20.10
N GLU A 338 -6.29 -1.78 -19.50
CA GLU A 338 -6.15 -3.22 -19.77
C GLU A 338 -6.57 -3.63 -21.18
N TYR A 339 -7.17 -2.74 -21.93
CA TYR A 339 -7.53 -2.93 -23.34
C TYR A 339 -6.51 -2.34 -24.32
N ASP A 340 -5.53 -1.54 -23.83
CA ASP A 340 -4.42 -1.07 -24.67
C ASP A 340 -3.50 -2.25 -25.01
N PRO A 341 -3.31 -2.59 -26.31
CA PRO A 341 -2.42 -3.69 -26.72
C PRO A 341 -0.95 -3.49 -26.32
N LYS A 342 -0.55 -2.28 -25.92
CA LYS A 342 0.80 -1.99 -25.41
C LYS A 342 0.98 -2.41 -23.96
N VAL A 343 -0.10 -2.58 -23.22
CA VAL A 343 -0.09 -3.08 -21.84
C VAL A 343 0.03 -4.60 -21.87
N TRP A 344 1.08 -5.11 -21.24
CA TRP A 344 1.32 -6.54 -21.23
C TRP A 344 0.34 -7.26 -20.34
N ARG A 345 -0.29 -8.30 -20.91
CA ARG A 345 -0.90 -9.33 -20.08
C ARG A 345 0.16 -10.36 -19.73
N MET A 346 0.07 -10.90 -18.52
CA MET A 346 0.94 -11.98 -18.06
C MET A 346 0.69 -13.23 -18.91
N PRO A 347 1.75 -13.91 -19.40
CA PRO A 347 1.61 -14.95 -20.41
C PRO A 347 0.98 -16.25 -19.89
N VAL A 348 1.06 -16.54 -18.58
CA VAL A 348 0.52 -17.76 -17.97
C VAL A 348 -0.87 -17.51 -17.41
N THR A 349 -1.04 -16.49 -16.59
CA THR A 349 -2.28 -16.21 -15.86
C THR A 349 -3.24 -15.29 -16.62
N GLY A 350 -2.78 -14.62 -17.69
CA GLY A 350 -3.58 -13.64 -18.44
C GLY A 350 -3.88 -12.35 -17.67
N ARG A 351 -3.36 -12.19 -16.43
CA ARG A 351 -3.60 -11.02 -15.59
C ARG A 351 -2.99 -9.76 -16.20
N PHE A 352 -3.54 -8.62 -15.83
CA PHE A 352 -3.12 -7.29 -16.30
C PHE A 352 -2.76 -6.39 -15.11
N PRO A 353 -1.98 -5.33 -15.33
CA PRO A 353 -1.63 -4.40 -14.26
C PRO A 353 -2.75 -3.38 -14.01
N VAL A 354 -2.85 -2.92 -12.78
CA VAL A 354 -3.66 -1.76 -12.38
C VAL A 354 -2.72 -0.70 -11.81
N ALA A 355 -2.83 0.55 -12.27
CA ALA A 355 -1.90 1.63 -11.96
C ALA A 355 -0.42 1.22 -12.16
N GLY A 356 -0.14 0.43 -13.20
CA GLY A 356 1.21 -0.05 -13.53
C GLY A 356 1.74 -1.20 -12.67
N MET A 357 0.95 -1.75 -11.75
CA MET A 357 1.36 -2.84 -10.85
C MET A 357 0.62 -4.13 -11.20
N TYR A 358 1.35 -5.23 -11.19
CA TYR A 358 0.80 -6.58 -11.42
C TYR A 358 0.41 -7.25 -10.09
N PRO A 359 -0.60 -8.15 -10.10
CA PRO A 359 -1.01 -8.85 -8.88
C PRO A 359 0.05 -9.88 -8.47
N GLU A 360 0.52 -9.79 -7.23
CA GLU A 360 1.63 -10.60 -6.71
C GLU A 360 1.27 -12.08 -6.59
N GLY A 361 0.00 -12.40 -6.39
CA GLY A 361 -0.46 -13.80 -6.37
C GLY A 361 -0.21 -14.53 -7.69
N ALA A 362 -0.08 -13.80 -8.80
CA ALA A 362 0.23 -14.40 -10.09
C ALA A 362 1.74 -14.71 -10.29
N LEU A 363 2.62 -14.08 -9.51
CA LEU A 363 4.07 -14.20 -9.67
C LEU A 363 4.58 -15.66 -9.66
N PRO A 364 4.14 -16.56 -8.77
CA PRO A 364 4.61 -17.94 -8.78
C PRO A 364 4.32 -18.67 -10.09
N ASP A 365 3.12 -18.50 -10.64
CA ASP A 365 2.74 -19.14 -11.89
C ASP A 365 3.52 -18.57 -13.11
N GLU A 366 3.83 -17.28 -13.09
CA GLU A 366 4.61 -16.61 -14.14
C GLU A 366 6.11 -16.95 -14.10
N VAL A 367 6.61 -17.41 -12.98
CA VAL A 367 8.00 -17.90 -12.84
C VAL A 367 8.10 -19.40 -13.16
N LEU A 368 7.15 -20.19 -12.66
CA LEU A 368 7.19 -21.66 -12.74
C LEU A 368 6.51 -22.22 -13.99
N GLY A 369 5.69 -21.41 -14.66
CA GLY A 369 4.94 -21.84 -15.84
C GLY A 369 5.83 -22.23 -17.02
N ASP A 370 5.37 -23.20 -17.80
CA ASP A 370 6.03 -23.64 -19.03
C ASP A 370 5.68 -22.67 -20.19
N ASN A 371 6.32 -21.51 -20.18
CA ASN A 371 6.14 -20.47 -21.19
C ASN A 371 7.50 -19.82 -21.53
N GLU A 372 7.76 -19.56 -22.81
CA GLU A 372 9.00 -18.92 -23.25
C GLU A 372 9.17 -17.52 -22.67
N ASP A 373 8.07 -16.79 -22.50
CA ASP A 373 8.01 -15.43 -21.92
C ASP A 373 7.92 -15.41 -20.38
N ARG A 374 8.17 -16.55 -19.70
CA ARG A 374 8.14 -16.59 -18.22
C ARG A 374 9.17 -15.67 -17.59
N ILE A 375 8.92 -15.23 -16.37
CA ILE A 375 9.88 -14.44 -15.58
C ILE A 375 11.06 -15.34 -15.18
N ARG A 376 12.28 -14.91 -15.47
CA ARG A 376 13.53 -15.64 -15.22
C ARG A 376 14.47 -14.91 -14.28
N MET A 377 14.32 -13.59 -14.15
CA MET A 377 15.09 -12.81 -13.19
C MET A 377 14.21 -11.82 -12.46
N ALA A 378 14.53 -11.58 -11.19
CA ALA A 378 13.86 -10.59 -10.36
C ALA A 378 14.86 -9.80 -9.50
N PHE A 379 14.57 -8.51 -9.35
CA PHE A 379 15.20 -7.62 -8.40
C PHE A 379 14.19 -7.32 -7.31
N CYS A 380 14.50 -7.71 -6.07
CA CYS A 380 13.60 -7.54 -4.92
C CYS A 380 14.22 -6.53 -3.95
N ASN A 381 13.53 -5.42 -3.68
CA ASN A 381 14.03 -4.42 -2.73
C ASN A 381 13.05 -4.21 -1.57
N MET A 382 13.57 -4.22 -0.35
CA MET A 382 12.84 -3.95 0.91
C MET A 382 11.50 -4.70 1.00
N SER A 383 11.46 -5.95 0.52
CA SER A 383 10.26 -6.79 0.48
C SER A 383 10.58 -8.21 0.92
N ASN A 384 9.61 -8.84 1.58
CA ASN A 384 9.73 -10.24 1.99
C ASN A 384 8.61 -11.11 1.37
N PRO A 385 8.55 -11.24 0.01
CA PRO A 385 7.49 -11.97 -0.70
C PRO A 385 7.34 -13.42 -0.21
N ALA A 386 8.40 -14.09 0.21
CA ALA A 386 8.35 -15.43 0.80
C ALA A 386 7.42 -15.52 2.03
N ARG A 387 7.06 -14.39 2.66
CA ARG A 387 6.15 -14.33 3.81
C ARG A 387 4.98 -13.38 3.60
N SER A 388 5.19 -12.24 2.96
CA SER A 388 4.15 -11.23 2.80
C SER A 388 3.20 -11.48 1.63
N TYR A 389 3.51 -12.40 0.70
CA TYR A 389 2.64 -12.75 -0.41
C TYR A 389 1.93 -14.10 -0.14
N PRO A 390 0.78 -14.37 -0.82
CA PRO A 390 0.05 -15.61 -0.58
C PRO A 390 0.86 -16.85 -0.98
N ASP A 391 0.60 -17.98 -0.30
CA ASP A 391 1.22 -19.27 -0.57
C ASP A 391 2.76 -19.25 -0.39
N SER A 392 3.20 -19.11 0.86
CA SER A 392 4.64 -19.05 1.17
C SER A 392 5.46 -20.16 0.54
N GLN A 393 4.92 -21.41 0.49
CA GLN A 393 5.65 -22.54 -0.10
C GLN A 393 5.84 -22.38 -1.61
N LYS A 394 4.77 -21.99 -2.31
CA LYS A 394 4.82 -21.83 -3.76
C LYS A 394 5.65 -20.60 -4.15
N MET A 395 5.60 -19.54 -3.34
CA MET A 395 6.43 -18.35 -3.53
C MET A 395 7.92 -18.67 -3.34
N GLU A 396 8.30 -19.43 -2.30
CA GLU A 396 9.68 -19.86 -2.12
C GLU A 396 10.18 -20.76 -3.26
N GLU A 397 9.34 -21.66 -3.77
CA GLU A 397 9.65 -22.48 -4.94
C GLU A 397 9.93 -21.60 -6.15
N ALA A 398 9.06 -20.60 -6.42
CA ALA A 398 9.22 -19.70 -7.53
C ALA A 398 10.50 -18.86 -7.43
N LEU A 399 10.78 -18.27 -6.24
CA LEU A 399 11.99 -17.48 -6.05
C LEU A 399 13.27 -18.29 -6.24
N ARG A 400 13.29 -19.58 -5.82
CA ARG A 400 14.44 -20.50 -6.08
C ARG A 400 14.57 -20.90 -7.56
N HIS A 401 13.48 -20.82 -8.34
CA HIS A 401 13.48 -21.20 -9.74
C HIS A 401 14.00 -20.11 -10.68
N LEU A 402 14.13 -18.88 -10.19
CA LEU A 402 14.69 -17.77 -10.97
C LEU A 402 16.15 -18.08 -11.38
N GLU A 403 16.51 -17.71 -12.60
CA GLU A 403 17.90 -17.83 -13.12
C GLU A 403 18.83 -16.76 -12.55
N LEU A 404 18.24 -15.64 -12.12
CA LEU A 404 18.91 -14.57 -11.37
C LEU A 404 17.93 -13.93 -10.37
N PHE A 405 18.23 -14.06 -9.10
CA PHE A 405 17.48 -13.39 -8.03
C PHE A 405 18.41 -12.49 -7.20
N VAL A 406 18.15 -11.19 -7.25
CA VAL A 406 18.90 -10.15 -6.50
C VAL A 406 17.99 -9.57 -5.42
N ALA A 407 18.38 -9.69 -4.16
CA ALA A 407 17.67 -9.11 -3.02
C ALA A 407 18.44 -7.93 -2.42
N MET A 408 17.73 -6.84 -2.15
CA MET A 408 18.22 -5.61 -1.53
C MET A 408 17.46 -5.40 -0.23
N ASP A 409 18.11 -5.56 0.91
CA ASP A 409 17.46 -5.41 2.22
C ASP A 409 18.48 -4.97 3.28
N CYS A 410 17.99 -4.46 4.39
CA CYS A 410 18.81 -4.07 5.52
C CYS A 410 19.08 -5.22 6.51
N VAL A 411 18.27 -6.28 6.48
CA VAL A 411 18.36 -7.45 7.36
C VAL A 411 18.16 -8.74 6.57
N GLU A 412 18.67 -9.84 7.11
CA GLU A 412 18.37 -11.16 6.58
C GLU A 412 16.89 -11.50 6.76
N THR A 413 16.26 -11.95 5.68
CA THR A 413 14.85 -12.35 5.64
C THR A 413 14.70 -13.73 4.99
N GLU A 414 13.52 -14.31 5.07
CA GLU A 414 13.20 -15.56 4.38
C GLU A 414 13.38 -15.42 2.86
N THR A 415 13.19 -14.21 2.34
CA THR A 415 13.40 -13.89 0.92
C THR A 415 14.88 -13.71 0.59
N THR A 416 15.65 -12.96 1.37
CA THR A 416 17.07 -12.74 1.08
C THR A 416 17.85 -14.04 1.08
N ARG A 417 17.47 -15.00 1.96
CA ARG A 417 18.08 -16.35 2.01
C ARG A 417 17.82 -17.20 0.76
N LEU A 418 17.00 -16.74 -0.19
CA LEU A 418 16.74 -17.41 -1.47
C LEU A 418 17.51 -16.76 -2.63
N ALA A 419 18.06 -15.57 -2.46
CA ALA A 419 18.69 -14.79 -3.52
C ALA A 419 20.06 -15.30 -3.93
N ASP A 420 20.45 -15.07 -5.20
CA ASP A 420 21.81 -15.31 -5.68
C ASP A 420 22.79 -14.24 -5.19
N TYR A 421 22.29 -13.00 -5.11
CA TYR A 421 23.03 -11.84 -4.60
C TYR A 421 22.21 -11.11 -3.57
N ILE A 422 22.84 -10.75 -2.44
CA ILE A 422 22.26 -9.93 -1.39
C ILE A 422 23.02 -8.61 -1.34
N LEU A 423 22.34 -7.50 -1.52
CA LEU A 423 22.90 -6.16 -1.53
C LEU A 423 22.43 -5.39 -0.28
N PRO A 424 23.34 -4.90 0.58
CA PRO A 424 22.98 -4.25 1.83
C PRO A 424 22.37 -2.86 1.57
N THR A 425 21.22 -2.59 2.18
CA THR A 425 20.60 -1.27 2.20
C THR A 425 20.56 -0.68 3.61
N PRO A 426 20.49 0.65 3.75
CA PRO A 426 20.22 1.26 5.05
C PRO A 426 18.77 1.00 5.47
N SER A 427 18.53 0.97 6.78
CA SER A 427 17.16 1.06 7.29
C SER A 427 16.60 2.48 7.11
N ALA A 428 15.29 2.64 7.29
CA ALA A 428 14.61 3.91 7.12
C ALA A 428 15.18 5.07 7.96
N TYR A 429 15.79 4.78 9.10
CA TYR A 429 16.34 5.80 10.01
C TYR A 429 17.85 6.02 9.85
N GLU A 430 18.45 5.33 8.91
CA GLU A 430 19.85 5.41 8.52
C GLU A 430 20.06 6.06 7.15
N ALA A 431 18.98 6.17 6.36
CA ALA A 431 18.94 6.90 5.10
C ALA A 431 18.09 8.16 5.24
N GLY A 432 18.44 9.18 4.47
CA GLY A 432 17.63 10.37 4.31
C GLY A 432 16.76 10.31 3.05
N GLY A 433 15.87 11.29 2.92
CA GLY A 433 15.29 11.63 1.64
C GLY A 433 14.17 10.74 1.11
N ASP A 434 13.56 9.92 1.92
CA ASP A 434 12.39 9.18 1.47
C ASP A 434 11.10 10.01 1.66
N PHE A 435 10.07 9.75 0.89
CA PHE A 435 8.81 10.48 0.89
C PHE A 435 7.61 9.55 0.75
N ASP A 436 6.46 10.00 1.23
CA ASP A 436 5.21 9.26 1.13
C ASP A 436 4.55 9.44 -0.24
N VAL A 437 4.20 8.32 -0.86
CA VAL A 437 3.46 8.29 -2.13
C VAL A 437 1.96 8.50 -1.91
N PHE A 438 1.44 8.15 -0.73
CA PHE A 438 0.00 8.14 -0.48
C PHE A 438 -0.59 9.46 0.00
N ALA A 439 0.11 10.21 0.87
CA ALA A 439 -0.31 11.53 1.35
C ALA A 439 -1.80 11.58 1.77
N PHE A 440 -2.16 10.97 2.91
CA PHE A 440 -3.57 10.91 3.38
C PHE A 440 -4.07 12.17 4.09
N HIS A 441 -3.31 13.26 4.10
CA HIS A 441 -3.70 14.51 4.77
C HIS A 441 -4.66 15.33 3.91
N TYR A 442 -5.65 15.94 4.55
CA TYR A 442 -6.66 16.81 3.95
C TYR A 442 -7.19 17.79 5.00
N PRO A 443 -7.46 19.07 4.67
CA PRO A 443 -7.26 19.72 3.35
C PRO A 443 -5.81 20.16 3.08
N GLU A 444 -4.94 20.17 4.09
CA GLU A 444 -3.53 20.56 3.96
C GLU A 444 -2.76 19.46 3.23
N ILE A 445 -1.92 19.85 2.29
CA ILE A 445 -1.03 18.97 1.55
C ILE A 445 0.36 19.15 2.12
N MET A 446 0.81 18.11 2.82
CA MET A 446 2.10 18.09 3.49
C MET A 446 3.12 17.35 2.64
N TYR A 447 4.33 17.83 2.67
CA TYR A 447 5.46 17.14 2.09
C TYR A 447 6.63 17.10 3.06
N PHE A 448 7.49 16.11 2.89
CA PHE A 448 8.63 15.92 3.76
C PHE A 448 9.76 15.18 3.05
N SER A 449 10.96 15.38 3.56
CA SER A 449 12.12 14.58 3.21
C SER A 449 12.69 14.01 4.50
N ARG A 450 12.54 12.70 4.72
CA ARG A 450 12.98 12.05 5.96
C ARG A 450 14.47 12.26 6.19
N ARG A 451 14.85 12.49 7.45
CA ARG A 451 16.26 12.64 7.85
C ARG A 451 16.81 11.36 8.45
N ALA A 452 18.02 10.99 8.07
CA ALA A 452 18.77 9.99 8.78
C ALA A 452 19.12 10.48 10.20
N VAL A 453 18.86 9.65 11.20
CA VAL A 453 19.20 9.98 12.61
C VAL A 453 20.47 9.27 13.08
N VAL A 454 20.79 8.13 12.49
CA VAL A 454 22.00 7.33 12.72
C VAL A 454 22.64 6.94 11.39
N LYS A 455 23.88 6.53 11.41
CA LYS A 455 24.61 6.05 10.22
C LYS A 455 24.35 4.56 10.03
N ALA A 456 24.19 4.15 8.78
CA ALA A 456 24.09 2.75 8.41
C ALA A 456 25.40 2.00 8.72
N PRO A 457 25.33 0.74 9.20
CA PRO A 457 26.51 -0.08 9.41
C PRO A 457 27.03 -0.65 8.09
N GLY A 458 28.30 -1.04 8.08
CA GLY A 458 28.92 -1.71 6.95
C GLY A 458 29.03 -0.85 5.70
N GLU A 459 28.70 -1.44 4.56
CA GLU A 459 28.81 -0.85 3.22
C GLU A 459 27.43 -0.61 2.57
N ALA A 460 26.38 -0.40 3.38
CA ALA A 460 25.02 -0.21 2.89
C ALA A 460 24.90 0.98 1.91
N ARG A 461 24.12 0.79 0.84
CA ARG A 461 23.79 1.82 -0.17
C ARG A 461 22.30 1.95 -0.31
N GLU A 462 21.80 3.17 -0.52
CA GLU A 462 20.39 3.41 -0.77
C GLU A 462 19.91 2.67 -2.03
N ASP A 463 18.75 2.04 -1.99
CA ASP A 463 18.15 1.28 -3.11
C ASP A 463 18.11 2.11 -4.39
N ALA A 464 17.74 3.39 -4.25
CA ALA A 464 17.70 4.32 -5.38
C ALA A 464 19.04 4.46 -6.07
N MET A 465 20.14 4.45 -5.31
CA MET A 465 21.49 4.48 -5.84
C MET A 465 21.88 3.12 -6.46
N ILE A 466 21.48 2.01 -5.83
CA ILE A 466 21.80 0.67 -6.32
C ILE A 466 21.18 0.46 -7.72
N TYR A 467 19.91 0.80 -7.92
CA TYR A 467 19.26 0.74 -9.25
C TYR A 467 19.95 1.62 -10.27
N ALA A 468 20.36 2.82 -9.86
CA ALA A 468 21.02 3.76 -10.75
C ALA A 468 22.42 3.28 -11.18
N GLU A 469 23.20 2.71 -10.28
CA GLU A 469 24.52 2.14 -10.56
C GLU A 469 24.43 0.83 -11.35
N LEU A 470 23.43 -0.03 -11.07
CA LEU A 470 23.14 -1.22 -11.90
C LEU A 470 22.76 -0.83 -13.33
N ALA A 471 21.96 0.22 -13.53
CA ALA A 471 21.64 0.70 -14.86
C ALA A 471 22.88 1.10 -15.66
N GLN A 472 23.88 1.71 -15.02
CA GLN A 472 25.18 2.00 -15.65
C GLN A 472 25.99 0.73 -15.91
N ALA A 473 26.05 -0.18 -14.95
CA ALA A 473 26.80 -1.43 -15.08
C ALA A 473 26.25 -2.32 -16.22
N MET A 474 24.94 -2.36 -16.39
CA MET A 474 24.26 -3.08 -17.47
C MET A 474 24.35 -2.35 -18.84
N GLY A 475 24.89 -1.12 -18.88
CA GLY A 475 24.99 -0.33 -20.11
C GLY A 475 23.64 0.29 -20.56
N LEU A 476 22.62 0.29 -19.72
CA LEU A 476 21.32 0.90 -20.00
C LEU A 476 21.41 2.44 -20.02
N ILE A 477 22.29 2.99 -19.21
CA ILE A 477 22.62 4.42 -19.15
C ILE A 477 24.10 4.59 -19.47
N PRO A 478 24.48 5.52 -20.36
CA PRO A 478 25.88 5.76 -20.67
C PRO A 478 26.59 6.44 -19.51
N LYS A 479 27.92 6.44 -19.52
CA LYS A 479 28.70 7.25 -18.60
C LYS A 479 28.35 8.73 -18.80
N LEU A 480 27.93 9.38 -17.72
CA LEU A 480 27.50 10.78 -17.77
C LEU A 480 28.69 11.72 -17.89
N PRO A 481 28.57 12.85 -18.62
CA PRO A 481 29.63 13.82 -18.75
C PRO A 481 29.85 14.59 -17.45
N GLN A 482 31.12 14.95 -17.19
CA GLN A 482 31.56 15.60 -15.95
C GLN A 482 30.75 16.88 -15.64
N TYR A 483 30.38 17.68 -16.64
CA TYR A 483 29.64 18.94 -16.43
C TYR A 483 28.26 18.77 -15.73
N LEU A 484 27.66 17.56 -15.75
CA LEU A 484 26.45 17.28 -15.00
C LEU A 484 26.74 17.08 -13.50
N TYR A 485 27.86 16.44 -13.18
CA TYR A 485 28.32 16.31 -11.79
C TYR A 485 28.71 17.68 -11.22
N ASP A 486 29.48 18.46 -11.96
CA ASP A 486 29.87 19.81 -11.55
C ASP A 486 28.66 20.72 -11.33
N ALA A 487 27.62 20.54 -12.18
CA ALA A 487 26.36 21.30 -12.03
C ALA A 487 25.57 20.86 -10.80
N ALA A 488 25.61 19.58 -10.46
CA ALA A 488 24.96 19.05 -9.27
C ALA A 488 25.66 19.55 -7.99
N GLU A 489 26.99 19.54 -7.96
CA GLU A 489 27.78 20.10 -6.85
C GLU A 489 27.52 21.60 -6.67
N GLU A 490 27.44 22.34 -7.79
CA GLU A 490 27.09 23.77 -7.76
C GLU A 490 25.69 23.99 -7.22
N ALA A 491 24.70 23.15 -7.64
CA ALA A 491 23.32 23.23 -7.15
C ALA A 491 23.21 23.02 -5.63
N VAL A 492 23.95 22.07 -5.09
CA VAL A 492 24.02 21.83 -3.64
C VAL A 492 24.65 23.02 -2.93
N ARG A 493 25.79 23.52 -3.43
CA ARG A 493 26.51 24.64 -2.83
C ARG A 493 25.73 25.96 -2.84
N THR A 494 24.95 26.21 -3.90
CA THR A 494 24.22 27.49 -4.09
C THR A 494 22.74 27.40 -3.70
N GLY A 495 22.19 26.20 -3.56
CA GLY A 495 20.76 25.94 -3.43
C GLY A 495 19.98 26.20 -4.74
N ASP A 496 20.66 26.40 -5.89
CA ASP A 496 20.02 26.66 -7.20
C ASP A 496 19.96 25.38 -8.04
N ARG A 497 18.94 24.58 -7.79
CA ARG A 497 18.74 23.29 -8.50
C ARG A 497 18.09 23.48 -9.88
N ILE A 498 17.48 24.62 -10.15
CA ILE A 498 16.82 24.88 -11.46
C ILE A 498 17.86 24.95 -12.59
N LYS A 499 19.02 25.57 -12.36
CA LYS A 499 20.11 25.61 -13.37
C LYS A 499 20.65 24.19 -13.64
N TYR A 500 20.79 23.37 -12.62
CA TYR A 500 21.15 21.95 -12.77
C TYR A 500 20.10 21.21 -13.60
N PHE A 501 18.80 21.37 -13.26
CA PHE A 501 17.70 20.76 -14.00
C PHE A 501 17.74 21.09 -15.48
N MET A 502 17.94 22.36 -15.84
CA MET A 502 18.05 22.78 -17.24
C MET A 502 19.22 22.10 -17.98
N LYS A 503 20.34 21.83 -17.30
CA LYS A 503 21.47 21.07 -17.89
C LYS A 503 21.12 19.59 -18.11
N VAL A 504 20.39 18.94 -17.16
CA VAL A 504 19.90 17.57 -17.31
C VAL A 504 18.92 17.48 -18.48
N VAL A 505 17.93 18.35 -18.53
CA VAL A 505 16.96 18.42 -19.65
C VAL A 505 17.68 18.66 -21.00
N GLY A 506 18.66 19.57 -21.01
CA GLY A 506 19.49 19.83 -22.22
C GLY A 506 20.29 18.60 -22.66
N TRP A 507 20.79 17.79 -21.73
CA TRP A 507 21.47 16.54 -22.06
C TRP A 507 20.50 15.49 -22.61
N ILE A 508 19.34 15.33 -21.98
CA ILE A 508 18.27 14.43 -22.45
C ILE A 508 17.84 14.83 -23.87
N ALA A 509 17.63 16.12 -24.12
CA ALA A 509 17.20 16.60 -25.43
C ALA A 509 18.24 16.31 -26.55
N LYS A 510 19.54 16.38 -26.22
CA LYS A 510 20.63 16.04 -27.16
C LYS A 510 20.78 14.53 -27.38
N GLY A 511 20.56 13.72 -26.34
CA GLY A 511 20.67 12.27 -26.38
C GLY A 511 19.46 11.55 -27.00
N GLY A 512 18.40 12.29 -27.29
CA GLY A 512 17.09 11.79 -27.72
C GLY A 512 16.18 11.47 -26.54
N MET A 513 14.88 11.44 -26.81
CA MET A 513 13.82 11.23 -25.81
C MET A 513 13.90 9.84 -25.11
N LYS A 514 14.75 8.94 -25.56
CA LYS A 514 14.93 7.62 -24.94
C LYS A 514 15.39 7.68 -23.48
N TYR A 515 16.03 8.78 -23.07
CA TYR A 515 16.48 8.97 -21.69
C TYR A 515 15.51 9.77 -20.83
N PHE A 516 14.36 10.18 -21.38
CA PHE A 516 13.37 10.94 -20.62
C PHE A 516 12.80 10.09 -19.44
N ASP A 517 12.47 8.86 -19.71
CA ASP A 517 11.96 7.92 -18.69
C ASP A 517 13.02 7.52 -17.64
N GLN A 518 14.30 7.79 -17.90
CA GLN A 518 15.43 7.51 -17.01
C GLN A 518 15.93 8.75 -16.25
N ALA A 519 15.22 9.88 -16.34
CA ALA A 519 15.64 11.15 -15.69
C ALA A 519 15.91 10.97 -14.19
N ALA A 520 15.12 10.18 -13.47
CA ALA A 520 15.35 9.88 -12.06
C ALA A 520 16.69 9.16 -11.81
N ILE A 521 17.08 8.23 -12.68
CA ILE A 521 18.38 7.54 -12.61
C ILE A 521 19.52 8.56 -12.80
N LEU A 522 19.38 9.48 -13.77
CA LEU A 522 20.38 10.52 -14.01
C LEU A 522 20.52 11.44 -12.80
N ILE A 523 19.41 11.84 -12.19
CA ILE A 523 19.38 12.68 -11.00
C ILE A 523 20.01 11.93 -9.79
N ALA A 524 19.69 10.64 -9.59
CA ALA A 524 20.32 9.84 -8.54
C ALA A 524 21.85 9.77 -8.68
N LEU A 525 22.35 9.53 -9.90
CA LEU A 525 23.79 9.43 -10.19
C LEU A 525 24.54 10.76 -10.07
N THR A 526 23.89 11.88 -10.22
CA THR A 526 24.53 13.22 -10.20
C THR A 526 24.16 14.00 -8.95
N LEU A 527 22.95 14.51 -8.85
CA LEU A 527 22.50 15.31 -7.69
C LEU A 527 22.46 14.46 -6.41
N GLY A 528 22.05 13.18 -6.51
CA GLY A 528 22.04 12.26 -5.36
C GLY A 528 23.44 12.06 -4.78
N LYS A 529 24.45 11.89 -5.62
CA LYS A 529 25.86 11.82 -5.17
C LYS A 529 26.34 13.13 -4.55
N ALA A 530 25.99 14.27 -5.15
CA ALA A 530 26.34 15.59 -4.63
C ALA A 530 25.67 15.90 -3.28
N MET A 531 24.42 15.48 -3.08
CA MET A 531 23.68 15.64 -1.82
C MET A 531 24.07 14.59 -0.76
N GLY A 532 24.82 13.55 -1.14
CA GLY A 532 25.12 12.40 -0.26
C GLY A 532 23.93 11.48 0.01
N SER A 533 22.83 11.63 -0.71
CA SER A 533 21.63 10.79 -0.63
C SER A 533 20.85 10.84 -1.95
N ALA A 534 20.71 9.68 -2.58
CA ALA A 534 19.87 9.54 -3.76
C ALA A 534 18.40 9.74 -3.40
N GLY A 535 17.96 9.26 -2.23
CA GLY A 535 16.61 9.46 -1.72
C GLY A 535 16.26 10.94 -1.58
N HIS A 536 17.17 11.75 -1.07
CA HIS A 536 16.94 13.19 -0.92
C HIS A 536 16.81 13.92 -2.28
N ALA A 537 17.61 13.51 -3.26
CA ALA A 537 17.46 14.00 -4.63
C ALA A 537 16.13 13.55 -5.28
N MET A 538 15.65 12.32 -4.94
CA MET A 538 14.35 11.85 -5.42
C MET A 538 13.18 12.60 -4.80
N CYS A 539 13.26 13.08 -3.56
CA CYS A 539 12.27 13.98 -2.98
C CYS A 539 12.11 15.26 -3.80
N TRP A 540 13.21 15.86 -4.20
CA TRP A 540 13.18 17.02 -5.08
C TRP A 540 12.62 16.69 -6.46
N ALA A 541 13.09 15.61 -7.09
CA ALA A 541 12.63 15.19 -8.40
C ALA A 541 11.12 14.88 -8.44
N ALA A 542 10.60 14.27 -7.37
CA ALA A 542 9.18 13.95 -7.23
C ALA A 542 8.30 15.21 -7.26
N LEU A 543 8.71 16.27 -6.56
CA LEU A 543 8.02 17.57 -6.63
C LEU A 543 8.03 18.16 -8.03
N LEU A 544 9.17 18.13 -8.73
CA LEU A 544 9.27 18.68 -10.08
C LEU A 544 8.32 18.05 -11.10
N ILE A 545 8.06 16.74 -10.96
CA ILE A 545 7.16 16.01 -11.86
C ILE A 545 5.73 15.92 -11.32
N SER A 546 5.48 16.46 -10.11
CA SER A 546 4.15 16.45 -9.50
C SER A 546 3.21 17.35 -10.31
N LYS A 547 1.97 16.90 -10.40
CA LYS A 547 0.88 17.70 -10.96
C LYS A 547 0.12 18.46 -9.88
N LEU A 548 0.81 18.80 -8.81
CA LEU A 548 0.21 19.43 -7.64
C LEU A 548 -0.52 20.74 -7.99
N PRO A 549 0.04 21.66 -8.79
CA PRO A 549 -0.67 22.88 -9.16
C PRO A 549 -1.96 22.69 -9.98
N GLU A 550 -2.09 21.54 -10.67
CA GLU A 550 -3.30 21.21 -11.41
C GLU A 550 -4.45 20.78 -10.48
N ARG A 551 -4.14 20.28 -9.27
CA ARG A 551 -5.10 19.64 -8.34
C ARG A 551 -5.28 20.37 -7.02
N ALA A 552 -4.38 21.31 -6.69
CA ALA A 552 -4.34 22.02 -5.41
C ALA A 552 -3.99 23.48 -5.59
N ILE A 553 -4.15 24.24 -4.52
CA ILE A 553 -3.72 25.63 -4.42
C ILE A 553 -2.38 25.64 -3.68
N MET A 554 -1.34 26.18 -4.32
CA MET A 554 0.00 26.26 -3.74
C MET A 554 0.09 27.35 -2.68
N ASP A 555 0.62 27.01 -1.51
CA ASP A 555 0.92 27.98 -0.44
C ASP A 555 2.33 28.57 -0.60
N VAL A 556 3.20 27.90 -1.35
CA VAL A 556 4.56 28.31 -1.62
C VAL A 556 4.64 29.10 -2.94
N GLN A 557 5.40 30.18 -2.91
CA GLN A 557 5.66 31.01 -4.09
C GLN A 557 7.08 30.81 -4.61
N PRO A 558 7.33 30.94 -5.92
CA PRO A 558 8.67 30.83 -6.49
C PRO A 558 9.59 31.95 -5.98
N ASP A 559 10.87 31.62 -5.81
CA ASP A 559 11.88 32.66 -5.48
C ASP A 559 12.13 33.58 -6.70
N THR A 560 11.34 34.66 -6.77
CA THR A 560 11.45 35.66 -7.83
C THR A 560 12.73 36.48 -7.78
N LYS A 561 13.43 36.50 -6.65
CA LYS A 561 14.74 37.19 -6.54
C LYS A 561 15.84 36.36 -7.20
N ARG A 562 15.80 35.04 -6.97
CA ARG A 562 16.77 34.09 -7.56
C ARG A 562 16.52 33.86 -9.05
N HIS A 563 15.25 33.77 -9.45
CA HIS A 563 14.83 33.46 -10.83
C HIS A 563 13.83 34.53 -11.38
N PRO A 564 14.22 35.80 -11.55
CA PRO A 564 13.27 36.87 -11.86
C PRO A 564 12.59 36.75 -13.24
N ILE A 565 13.19 36.01 -14.17
CA ILE A 565 12.62 35.74 -15.50
C ILE A 565 11.93 34.38 -15.52
N LEU A 566 12.61 33.30 -15.09
CA LEU A 566 12.09 31.94 -15.17
C LEU A 566 10.82 31.77 -14.36
N SER A 567 10.73 32.39 -13.17
CA SER A 567 9.55 32.31 -12.28
C SER A 567 8.27 32.90 -12.90
N ARG A 568 8.40 33.72 -13.96
CA ARG A 568 7.27 34.34 -14.67
C ARG A 568 6.89 33.60 -15.95
N MET A 569 7.70 32.64 -16.38
CA MET A 569 7.39 31.83 -17.56
C MET A 569 6.41 30.73 -17.18
N PRO A 570 5.40 30.37 -18.00
CA PRO A 570 4.45 29.32 -17.65
C PRO A 570 5.20 28.08 -17.16
N MET A 571 5.26 27.01 -17.61
CA MET A 571 5.90 25.76 -17.14
C MET A 571 7.19 25.94 -16.28
N LEU A 572 8.10 26.87 -16.58
CA LEU A 572 9.33 27.09 -15.78
C LEU A 572 9.04 27.75 -14.43
N GLY A 573 8.00 28.56 -14.33
CA GLY A 573 7.55 29.14 -13.06
C GLY A 573 7.01 28.07 -12.11
N GLU A 574 6.34 27.06 -12.63
CA GLU A 574 5.90 25.90 -11.83
C GLU A 574 7.10 25.14 -11.26
N TYR A 575 8.14 24.88 -12.06
CA TYR A 575 9.37 24.25 -11.55
C TYR A 575 10.07 25.12 -10.48
N CYS A 576 10.07 26.44 -10.63
CA CYS A 576 10.58 27.34 -9.59
C CYS A 576 9.75 27.29 -8.30
N THR A 577 8.44 27.13 -8.41
CA THR A 577 7.54 26.94 -7.24
C THR A 577 7.83 25.61 -6.55
N MET A 578 8.00 24.52 -7.32
CA MET A 578 8.31 23.20 -6.75
C MET A 578 9.70 23.16 -6.11
N ASP A 579 10.70 23.86 -6.69
CA ASP A 579 12.02 23.99 -6.07
C ASP A 579 11.96 24.78 -4.76
N ALA A 580 11.15 25.84 -4.70
CA ALA A 580 10.91 26.58 -3.46
C ALA A 580 10.17 25.73 -2.39
N ALA A 581 9.22 24.91 -2.82
CA ALA A 581 8.55 23.95 -1.93
C ALA A 581 9.54 22.92 -1.37
N PHE A 582 10.45 22.41 -2.20
CA PHE A 582 11.50 21.53 -1.71
C PHE A 582 12.45 22.23 -0.72
N GLN A 583 12.82 23.48 -0.99
CA GLN A 583 13.66 24.28 -0.08
C GLN A 583 13.00 24.43 1.29
N LEU A 584 11.69 24.73 1.32
CA LEU A 584 10.92 24.80 2.57
C LEU A 584 10.96 23.47 3.34
N VAL A 585 10.72 22.37 2.65
CA VAL A 585 10.75 21.02 3.25
C VAL A 585 12.15 20.65 3.73
N ASP A 586 13.19 21.09 3.01
CA ASP A 586 14.59 20.86 3.39
C ASP A 586 14.99 21.65 4.65
N GLU A 587 14.35 22.76 4.93
CA GLU A 587 14.54 23.54 6.16
C GLU A 587 13.72 23.02 7.34
N HIS A 588 12.69 22.16 7.08
CA HIS A 588 11.76 21.63 8.05
C HIS A 588 11.79 20.09 8.16
N PRO A 589 12.68 19.52 8.99
CA PRO A 589 12.79 18.07 9.15
C PRO A 589 11.53 17.38 9.71
N GLU A 590 10.62 18.14 10.32
CA GLU A 590 9.28 17.71 10.75
C GLU A 590 8.25 17.65 9.62
N GLY A 591 8.61 18.07 8.39
CA GLY A 591 7.71 18.25 7.26
C GLY A 591 7.07 19.64 7.22
N ALA A 592 6.55 20.02 6.07
CA ALA A 592 5.92 21.32 5.83
C ALA A 592 4.62 21.18 5.04
N VAL A 593 3.66 22.06 5.29
CA VAL A 593 2.50 22.28 4.41
C VAL A 593 2.95 23.09 3.21
N ILE A 594 2.73 22.57 2.00
CA ILE A 594 3.17 23.21 0.75
C ILE A 594 2.01 23.67 -0.13
N ALA A 595 0.83 23.13 0.11
CA ALA A 595 -0.38 23.43 -0.65
C ALA A 595 -1.61 23.04 0.17
N HIS A 596 -2.79 23.39 -0.31
CA HIS A 596 -4.07 22.88 0.22
C HIS A 596 -5.03 22.50 -0.91
N SER A 597 -5.94 21.58 -0.60
CA SER A 597 -6.97 21.10 -1.54
C SER A 597 -7.91 22.24 -1.92
N ASP A 598 -8.26 22.34 -3.22
CA ASP A 598 -9.28 23.27 -3.69
C ASP A 598 -10.67 22.68 -3.43
N THR A 599 -11.23 23.01 -2.26
CA THR A 599 -12.50 22.44 -1.78
C THR A 599 -13.72 22.95 -2.54
N GLU A 600 -13.59 24.05 -3.30
CA GLU A 600 -14.66 24.62 -4.11
C GLU A 600 -14.81 23.95 -5.48
N HIS A 601 -13.69 23.40 -6.02
CA HIS A 601 -13.64 22.84 -7.37
C HIS A 601 -13.26 21.34 -7.38
N LEU A 602 -13.68 20.58 -6.35
CA LEU A 602 -13.33 19.16 -6.22
C LEU A 602 -13.73 18.34 -7.46
N MET A 603 -14.92 18.56 -8.02
CA MET A 603 -15.40 17.82 -9.19
C MET A 603 -14.54 18.09 -10.42
N GLU A 604 -14.23 19.35 -10.69
CA GLU A 604 -13.45 19.77 -11.86
C GLU A 604 -12.00 19.27 -11.79
N ARG A 605 -11.41 19.27 -10.59
CA ARG A 605 -10.01 18.88 -10.38
C ARG A 605 -9.79 17.37 -10.29
N HIS A 606 -10.78 16.63 -9.84
CA HIS A 606 -10.60 15.21 -9.51
C HIS A 606 -11.34 14.23 -10.41
N ILE A 607 -12.30 14.67 -11.24
CA ILE A 607 -12.90 13.82 -12.26
C ILE A 607 -12.09 13.99 -13.56
N MET A 608 -11.43 12.89 -13.99
CA MET A 608 -10.56 12.90 -15.16
C MET A 608 -11.29 12.54 -16.47
N HIS A 609 -12.52 12.07 -16.39
CA HIS A 609 -13.36 11.90 -17.58
C HIS A 609 -13.62 13.26 -18.26
N LYS A 610 -13.63 13.29 -19.61
CA LYS A 610 -13.78 14.51 -20.41
C LYS A 610 -15.09 15.25 -20.13
N ASP A 611 -16.15 14.53 -19.81
CA ASP A 611 -17.48 15.09 -19.49
C ASP A 611 -17.61 15.53 -18.02
N LYS A 612 -16.57 15.38 -17.24
CA LYS A 612 -16.52 15.73 -15.80
C LYS A 612 -17.66 15.08 -14.99
N LYS A 613 -18.00 13.82 -15.33
CA LYS A 613 -19.02 13.04 -14.62
C LYS A 613 -18.46 11.73 -14.10
N PHE A 614 -19.05 11.24 -13.01
CA PHE A 614 -18.82 9.89 -12.51
C PHE A 614 -19.49 8.87 -13.45
N HIS A 615 -18.74 7.94 -13.99
CA HIS A 615 -19.27 6.89 -14.85
C HIS A 615 -19.68 5.69 -14.00
N LEU A 616 -20.99 5.54 -13.72
CA LEU A 616 -21.49 4.54 -12.78
C LEU A 616 -21.80 3.18 -13.38
N TRP A 617 -21.58 2.99 -14.69
CA TRP A 617 -21.82 1.71 -15.33
C TRP A 617 -20.57 1.24 -16.06
N CYS A 618 -20.26 -0.05 -15.91
CA CYS A 618 -19.32 -0.76 -16.79
C CYS A 618 -19.78 -2.22 -16.95
N ARG A 619 -19.35 -2.84 -18.03
CA ARG A 619 -19.75 -4.18 -18.40
C ARG A 619 -19.30 -5.22 -17.39
N GLU A 620 -18.10 -5.12 -16.89
CA GLU A 620 -17.47 -6.08 -15.98
C GLU A 620 -18.23 -6.18 -14.67
N ILE A 621 -18.72 -5.05 -14.14
CA ILE A 621 -19.54 -5.01 -12.92
C ILE A 621 -20.95 -5.56 -13.21
N GLU A 622 -21.52 -5.25 -14.37
CA GLU A 622 -22.83 -5.82 -14.77
C GLU A 622 -22.76 -7.35 -14.83
N GLU A 623 -21.69 -7.91 -15.40
CA GLU A 623 -21.50 -9.37 -15.44
C GLU A 623 -21.27 -9.96 -14.04
N ALA A 624 -20.42 -9.35 -13.23
CA ALA A 624 -20.16 -9.80 -11.87
C ALA A 624 -21.44 -9.82 -10.99
N LEU A 625 -22.29 -8.81 -11.13
CA LEU A 625 -23.54 -8.72 -10.36
C LEU A 625 -24.57 -9.81 -10.71
N LYS A 626 -24.48 -10.48 -11.86
CA LYS A 626 -25.34 -11.64 -12.17
C LYS A 626 -25.10 -12.82 -11.24
N GLU A 627 -23.91 -12.89 -10.64
CA GLU A 627 -23.53 -13.92 -9.67
C GLU A 627 -23.86 -13.54 -8.22
N ILE A 628 -24.27 -12.30 -7.95
CA ILE A 628 -24.55 -11.79 -6.60
C ILE A 628 -26.07 -11.78 -6.35
N THR A 629 -26.63 -12.96 -6.18
CA THR A 629 -28.03 -13.12 -5.74
C THR A 629 -28.08 -13.79 -4.36
N PRO A 630 -29.18 -13.63 -3.59
CA PRO A 630 -29.29 -14.28 -2.27
C PRO A 630 -29.07 -15.79 -2.32
N GLU A 631 -29.58 -16.48 -3.36
CA GLU A 631 -29.48 -17.92 -3.51
C GLU A 631 -28.03 -18.37 -3.80
N LYS A 632 -27.40 -17.72 -4.81
CA LYS A 632 -26.01 -18.04 -5.19
C LYS A 632 -25.04 -17.74 -4.06
N GLU A 633 -25.23 -16.62 -3.37
CA GLU A 633 -24.38 -16.24 -2.24
C GLU A 633 -24.62 -17.14 -1.02
N ALA A 634 -25.85 -17.56 -0.75
CA ALA A 634 -26.15 -18.53 0.31
C ALA A 634 -25.42 -19.87 0.07
N GLU A 635 -25.34 -20.32 -1.19
CA GLU A 635 -24.59 -21.52 -1.57
C GLU A 635 -23.08 -21.31 -1.51
N ALA A 636 -22.58 -20.18 -2.04
CA ALA A 636 -21.14 -19.87 -2.08
C ALA A 636 -20.52 -19.64 -0.71
N LEU A 637 -21.31 -19.21 0.26
CA LEU A 637 -20.88 -19.02 1.65
C LEU A 637 -20.99 -20.28 2.53
N GLN A 638 -21.41 -21.41 1.97
CA GLN A 638 -21.39 -22.69 2.66
C GLN A 638 -19.95 -23.22 2.75
N LEU A 639 -19.57 -23.65 3.95
CA LEU A 639 -18.29 -24.34 4.14
C LEU A 639 -18.35 -25.73 3.54
N LYS A 640 -17.35 -26.09 2.74
CA LYS A 640 -17.23 -27.36 2.00
C LYS A 640 -15.93 -28.07 2.43
N ASP A 641 -15.72 -29.28 1.97
CA ASP A 641 -14.46 -30.04 2.11
C ASP A 641 -13.97 -30.23 3.55
N GLY A 642 -14.91 -30.35 4.48
CA GLY A 642 -14.60 -30.54 5.91
C GLY A 642 -14.11 -29.29 6.63
N CYS A 643 -14.15 -28.13 5.99
CA CYS A 643 -13.92 -26.85 6.64
C CYS A 643 -15.05 -26.54 7.64
N ASN A 644 -14.70 -25.96 8.77
CA ASN A 644 -15.64 -25.62 9.84
C ASN A 644 -15.60 -24.14 10.23
N MET A 645 -14.61 -23.39 9.74
CA MET A 645 -14.41 -21.98 10.05
C MET A 645 -13.97 -21.19 8.81
N ILE A 646 -14.17 -19.87 8.84
CA ILE A 646 -13.51 -18.92 7.96
C ILE A 646 -12.36 -18.28 8.71
N LEU A 647 -11.15 -18.46 8.20
CA LEU A 647 -9.94 -17.82 8.72
C LEU A 647 -9.71 -16.46 8.09
N SER A 648 -9.35 -15.49 8.89
CA SER A 648 -8.89 -14.17 8.49
C SER A 648 -7.48 -13.89 9.01
N ALA A 649 -6.63 -13.33 8.17
CA ALA A 649 -5.34 -12.79 8.56
C ALA A 649 -5.53 -11.41 9.21
N GLY A 650 -5.60 -11.32 10.53
CA GLY A 650 -5.92 -10.09 11.24
C GLY A 650 -4.75 -9.40 11.96
N ARG A 651 -5.05 -8.24 12.55
CA ARG A 651 -4.18 -7.56 13.52
C ARG A 651 -4.84 -7.60 14.88
N HIS A 652 -4.21 -8.26 15.85
CA HIS A 652 -4.66 -8.33 17.23
C HIS A 652 -3.95 -7.32 18.14
N SER A 653 -2.85 -6.74 17.67
CA SER A 653 -1.98 -5.88 18.47
C SER A 653 -1.72 -4.56 17.75
N ASP A 654 -1.74 -3.48 18.50
CA ASP A 654 -1.37 -2.14 18.04
C ASP A 654 0.15 -1.98 17.80
N GLY A 655 0.96 -2.99 18.13
CA GLY A 655 2.39 -3.07 17.83
C GLY A 655 2.72 -3.81 16.54
N GLY A 656 1.78 -4.62 16.01
CA GLY A 656 2.00 -5.50 14.89
C GLY A 656 1.94 -4.83 13.53
N MET A 657 2.96 -5.06 12.69
CA MET A 657 2.93 -4.72 11.27
C MET A 657 3.95 -5.56 10.50
N ASN A 658 3.47 -6.47 9.65
CA ASN A 658 4.29 -7.27 8.72
C ASN A 658 5.66 -7.69 9.33
N THR A 659 6.76 -7.49 8.63
CA THR A 659 8.12 -7.83 9.05
C THR A 659 8.64 -7.03 10.26
N SER A 660 7.95 -5.97 10.68
CA SER A 660 8.33 -5.19 11.88
C SER A 660 8.31 -5.99 13.18
N MET A 661 7.58 -7.10 13.19
CA MET A 661 7.50 -7.99 14.35
C MET A 661 8.61 -9.04 14.41
N ARG A 662 9.59 -9.00 13.51
CA ARG A 662 10.74 -9.91 13.51
C ARG A 662 11.53 -9.82 14.82
N ASN A 663 11.89 -8.61 15.24
CA ASN A 663 12.63 -8.41 16.50
C ASN A 663 11.68 -8.53 17.72
N PRO A 664 11.94 -9.45 18.67
CA PRO A 664 11.14 -9.65 19.88
C PRO A 664 10.94 -8.39 20.73
N GLY A 665 11.83 -7.41 20.63
CA GLY A 665 11.69 -6.10 21.29
C GLY A 665 10.40 -5.36 20.93
N THR A 666 9.78 -5.65 19.78
CA THR A 666 8.55 -5.00 19.33
C THR A 666 7.30 -5.51 20.06
N TYR A 667 7.28 -6.75 20.60
CA TYR A 667 6.11 -7.37 21.23
C TYR A 667 6.33 -7.84 22.69
N ARG A 668 7.29 -7.26 23.37
CA ARG A 668 7.86 -7.58 24.71
C ARG A 668 6.89 -8.05 25.80
N PHE A 669 5.62 -7.67 25.80
CA PHE A 669 4.73 -7.82 26.97
C PHE A 669 3.47 -8.65 26.70
N ARG A 670 3.31 -9.15 25.48
CA ARG A 670 2.17 -10.01 25.11
C ARG A 670 2.64 -11.01 24.08
N ASP A 671 2.19 -12.25 24.23
CA ASP A 671 2.23 -13.23 23.16
C ASP A 671 0.91 -13.16 22.38
N PRO A 672 0.85 -12.36 21.30
CA PRO A 672 -0.37 -12.20 20.52
C PRO A 672 -0.53 -13.26 19.44
N TYR A 673 0.36 -14.26 19.35
CA TYR A 673 0.23 -15.37 18.42
C TYR A 673 -0.82 -16.36 18.95
N ARG A 674 -2.08 -16.13 18.60
CA ARG A 674 -3.21 -16.96 19.01
C ARG A 674 -4.26 -17.03 17.92
N LEU A 675 -4.99 -18.14 17.86
CA LEU A 675 -6.20 -18.30 17.08
C LEU A 675 -7.38 -17.72 17.87
N ALA A 676 -7.80 -16.52 17.58
CA ALA A 676 -8.99 -15.94 18.20
C ALA A 676 -10.24 -16.54 17.57
N MET A 677 -11.14 -17.07 18.40
CA MET A 677 -12.40 -17.66 17.96
C MET A 677 -13.54 -17.48 18.99
N ASN A 678 -14.77 -17.63 18.52
CA ASN A 678 -15.95 -17.47 19.36
C ASN A 678 -16.04 -18.63 20.38
N PRO A 679 -16.37 -18.34 21.67
CA PRO A 679 -16.49 -19.38 22.70
C PRO A 679 -17.51 -20.47 22.39
N GLU A 680 -18.61 -20.16 21.69
CA GLU A 680 -19.61 -21.17 21.31
C GLU A 680 -19.10 -22.11 20.22
N ASP A 681 -18.30 -21.62 19.28
CA ASP A 681 -17.66 -22.46 18.26
C ASP A 681 -16.61 -23.35 18.90
N ALA A 682 -15.81 -22.83 19.84
CA ALA A 682 -14.86 -23.62 20.61
C ALA A 682 -15.55 -24.72 21.41
N ALA A 683 -16.67 -24.42 22.09
CA ALA A 683 -17.44 -25.41 22.84
C ALA A 683 -17.98 -26.53 21.93
N GLN A 684 -18.45 -26.19 20.71
CA GLN A 684 -18.89 -27.18 19.72
C GLN A 684 -17.74 -28.11 19.25
N LEU A 685 -16.51 -27.56 19.19
CA LEU A 685 -15.32 -28.33 18.82
C LEU A 685 -14.64 -29.00 20.03
N GLY A 686 -15.16 -28.79 21.24
CA GLY A 686 -14.60 -29.32 22.49
C GLY A 686 -13.23 -28.69 22.84
N LEU A 687 -12.98 -27.42 22.48
CA LEU A 687 -11.72 -26.73 22.69
C LEU A 687 -11.77 -25.81 23.90
N GLU A 688 -10.63 -25.67 24.59
CA GLU A 688 -10.44 -24.81 25.75
C GLU A 688 -9.51 -23.62 25.43
N ASP A 689 -9.58 -22.55 26.23
CA ASP A 689 -8.69 -21.40 26.09
C ASP A 689 -7.23 -21.79 26.32
N GLY A 690 -6.35 -21.35 25.43
CA GLY A 690 -4.93 -21.70 25.46
C GLY A 690 -4.59 -23.08 24.89
N GLU A 691 -5.56 -23.91 24.55
CA GLU A 691 -5.31 -25.22 23.93
C GLU A 691 -4.67 -25.06 22.55
N ILE A 692 -3.66 -25.90 22.24
CA ILE A 692 -3.01 -25.87 20.93
C ILE A 692 -3.82 -26.66 19.93
N VAL A 693 -4.27 -25.99 18.87
CA VAL A 693 -5.06 -26.60 17.80
C VAL A 693 -4.28 -26.63 16.49
N ARG A 694 -4.71 -27.52 15.59
CA ARG A 694 -4.29 -27.50 14.18
C ARG A 694 -5.30 -26.70 13.38
N VAL A 695 -4.79 -25.78 12.56
CA VAL A 695 -5.57 -25.06 11.55
C VAL A 695 -5.07 -25.51 10.19
N SER A 696 -5.96 -26.06 9.37
CA SER A 696 -5.61 -26.65 8.07
C SER A 696 -6.45 -26.05 6.94
N THR A 697 -5.84 -25.91 5.78
CA THR A 697 -6.48 -25.59 4.50
C THR A 697 -6.02 -26.59 3.44
N LYS A 698 -6.50 -26.47 2.22
CA LYS A 698 -6.00 -27.28 1.07
C LYS A 698 -4.50 -27.09 0.80
N LYS A 699 -3.86 -26.01 1.31
CA LYS A 699 -2.45 -25.65 1.07
C LYS A 699 -1.51 -26.20 2.14
N GLY A 700 -1.96 -26.24 3.38
CA GLY A 700 -1.10 -26.68 4.47
C GLY A 700 -1.77 -26.61 5.82
N SER A 701 -0.98 -26.74 6.87
CA SER A 701 -1.46 -26.61 8.24
C SER A 701 -0.45 -25.89 9.12
N ILE A 702 -0.98 -25.18 10.11
CA ILE A 702 -0.22 -24.54 11.19
C ILE A 702 -0.81 -24.93 12.53
N THR A 703 -0.06 -24.67 13.60
CA THR A 703 -0.55 -24.81 14.97
C THR A 703 -0.58 -23.47 15.68
N ALA A 704 -1.61 -23.25 16.50
CA ALA A 704 -1.73 -22.05 17.30
C ALA A 704 -2.48 -22.34 18.60
N PRO A 705 -2.18 -21.65 19.71
CA PRO A 705 -3.01 -21.69 20.90
C PRO A 705 -4.31 -20.92 20.65
N VAL A 706 -5.42 -21.44 21.14
CA VAL A 706 -6.75 -20.81 21.05
C VAL A 706 -6.84 -19.60 21.99
N GLU A 707 -7.52 -18.55 21.53
CA GLU A 707 -8.01 -17.44 22.35
C GLU A 707 -9.54 -17.40 22.25
N LEU A 708 -10.23 -17.68 23.34
CA LEU A 708 -11.68 -17.57 23.39
C LEU A 708 -12.10 -16.11 23.55
N THR A 709 -12.80 -15.61 22.56
CA THR A 709 -13.22 -14.20 22.57
C THR A 709 -14.57 -13.96 21.90
N TRP A 710 -15.46 -13.23 22.57
CA TRP A 710 -16.72 -12.75 21.99
C TRP A 710 -16.53 -11.68 20.90
N GLN A 711 -15.30 -11.24 20.65
CA GLN A 711 -15.01 -10.33 19.53
C GLN A 711 -15.11 -11.04 18.17
N ALA A 712 -14.85 -12.35 18.11
CA ALA A 712 -15.05 -13.16 16.92
C ALA A 712 -16.53 -13.50 16.74
N SER A 713 -17.07 -13.34 15.52
CA SER A 713 -18.40 -13.86 15.20
C SER A 713 -18.39 -15.37 15.07
N ARG A 714 -19.58 -15.98 15.10
CA ARG A 714 -19.74 -17.42 14.87
C ARG A 714 -19.23 -17.84 13.48
N GLY A 715 -18.54 -18.97 13.42
CA GLY A 715 -17.95 -19.50 12.18
C GLY A 715 -16.73 -18.73 11.67
N TYR A 716 -16.19 -17.80 12.46
CA TYR A 716 -15.06 -16.95 12.09
C TYR A 716 -13.92 -17.05 13.10
N CYS A 717 -12.71 -17.22 12.60
CA CYS A 717 -11.51 -17.20 13.42
C CYS A 717 -10.41 -16.33 12.82
N MET A 718 -9.47 -15.88 13.64
CA MET A 718 -8.45 -14.95 13.21
C MET A 718 -7.09 -15.26 13.81
N ILE A 719 -6.05 -15.23 12.97
CA ILE A 719 -4.63 -15.30 13.36
C ILE A 719 -3.91 -14.04 12.89
N PRO A 720 -2.99 -13.47 13.69
CA PRO A 720 -2.16 -12.35 13.26
C PRO A 720 -1.23 -12.73 12.10
N HIS A 721 -1.15 -11.89 11.06
CA HIS A 721 -0.36 -12.16 9.84
C HIS A 721 1.14 -11.84 9.95
N HIS A 722 1.62 -11.31 11.05
CA HIS A 722 2.99 -10.80 11.22
C HIS A 722 3.90 -11.66 12.10
N PHE A 723 3.53 -12.92 12.34
CA PHE A 723 4.32 -13.90 13.08
C PHE A 723 4.94 -14.96 12.15
N GLY A 724 5.76 -15.84 12.73
CA GLY A 724 6.46 -16.87 11.96
C GLY A 724 7.65 -16.36 11.16
N LEU A 725 8.19 -15.21 11.56
CA LEU A 725 9.42 -14.63 11.01
C LEU A 725 10.63 -15.10 11.83
N SER A 726 11.69 -15.50 11.15
CA SER A 726 12.92 -15.94 11.81
C SER A 726 13.71 -14.75 12.36
N TYR A 727 14.19 -14.87 13.59
CA TYR A 727 15.13 -13.94 14.24
C TYR A 727 16.08 -14.75 15.11
N GLU A 728 17.38 -14.61 14.88
CA GLU A 728 18.43 -15.40 15.57
C GLU A 728 18.16 -16.91 15.54
N GLY A 729 17.75 -17.40 14.37
CA GLY A 729 17.46 -18.81 14.14
C GLY A 729 16.16 -19.33 14.80
N LYS A 730 15.34 -18.45 15.38
CA LYS A 730 14.07 -18.82 16.03
C LYS A 730 12.90 -18.08 15.38
N ALA A 731 11.79 -18.75 15.16
CA ALA A 731 10.52 -18.14 14.76
C ALA A 731 9.53 -18.15 15.92
N HIS A 732 8.83 -17.04 16.14
CA HIS A 732 7.72 -16.97 17.08
C HIS A 732 6.40 -17.22 16.33
N GLY A 733 5.75 -18.34 16.64
CA GLY A 733 4.56 -18.79 15.92
C GLY A 733 4.84 -19.28 14.51
N MET A 734 3.80 -19.42 13.71
CA MET A 734 3.85 -19.82 12.30
C MET A 734 3.22 -18.75 11.41
N HIS A 735 3.74 -18.60 10.18
CA HIS A 735 3.21 -17.61 9.27
C HIS A 735 1.91 -18.07 8.62
N ILE A 736 0.92 -17.19 8.56
CA ILE A 736 -0.43 -17.52 8.05
C ILE A 736 -0.42 -17.86 6.56
N ASN A 737 0.54 -17.33 5.78
CA ASN A 737 0.61 -17.59 4.34
C ASN A 737 1.06 -19.00 3.95
N TYR A 738 1.32 -19.87 4.92
CA TYR A 738 1.33 -21.32 4.71
C TYR A 738 -0.08 -21.93 4.51
N LEU A 739 -1.13 -21.17 4.85
CA LEU A 739 -2.53 -21.57 4.72
C LEU A 739 -3.23 -20.92 3.51
N THR A 740 -2.71 -19.81 2.98
CA THR A 740 -3.31 -19.09 1.85
C THR A 740 -2.93 -19.72 0.51
N ASP A 741 -3.75 -19.47 -0.50
CA ASP A 741 -3.52 -19.93 -1.86
C ASP A 741 -3.23 -18.76 -2.78
N HIS A 742 -2.13 -18.80 -3.54
CA HIS A 742 -1.76 -17.77 -4.50
C HIS A 742 -2.76 -17.66 -5.66
N GLN A 743 -3.55 -18.71 -5.92
CA GLN A 743 -4.60 -18.72 -6.95
C GLN A 743 -5.96 -18.24 -6.44
N ASP A 744 -6.13 -18.08 -5.12
CA ASP A 744 -7.38 -17.55 -4.56
C ASP A 744 -7.39 -16.02 -4.61
N LEU A 745 -7.64 -15.52 -5.81
CA LEU A 745 -7.60 -14.12 -6.17
C LEU A 745 -8.97 -13.61 -6.60
N ASP A 746 -9.21 -12.32 -6.42
CA ASP A 746 -10.35 -11.63 -7.02
C ASP A 746 -10.36 -11.83 -8.55
N GLU A 747 -11.51 -12.14 -9.08
CA GLU A 747 -11.64 -12.55 -10.48
C GLU A 747 -11.36 -11.40 -11.46
N LEU A 748 -11.73 -10.18 -11.10
CA LEU A 748 -11.56 -9.01 -11.96
C LEU A 748 -10.12 -8.50 -11.97
N THR A 749 -9.53 -8.27 -10.80
CA THR A 749 -8.24 -7.58 -10.70
C THR A 749 -7.10 -8.41 -10.15
N GLY A 750 -7.39 -9.53 -9.52
CA GLY A 750 -6.37 -10.40 -8.94
C GLY A 750 -5.94 -10.05 -7.51
N ASN A 751 -6.70 -9.24 -6.77
CA ASN A 751 -6.48 -9.04 -5.34
C ASN A 751 -6.52 -10.37 -4.59
N ALA A 752 -5.65 -10.55 -3.61
CA ALA A 752 -5.64 -11.73 -2.75
C ALA A 752 -6.84 -11.74 -1.78
N LYS A 753 -7.42 -12.92 -1.52
CA LYS A 753 -8.60 -13.09 -0.65
C LYS A 753 -8.27 -13.47 0.80
N TRP A 754 -7.34 -12.81 1.43
CA TRP A 754 -6.80 -13.18 2.77
C TRP A 754 -7.76 -13.04 3.95
N ARG A 755 -8.88 -12.35 3.76
CA ARG A 755 -9.91 -12.18 4.80
C ARG A 755 -11.04 -13.21 4.70
N TYR A 756 -10.93 -14.12 3.72
CA TYR A 756 -11.92 -15.18 3.51
C TYR A 756 -11.23 -16.49 3.09
N THR A 757 -10.62 -17.19 4.05
CA THR A 757 -9.96 -18.47 3.79
C THR A 757 -10.71 -19.58 4.54
N PRO A 758 -11.49 -20.44 3.85
CA PRO A 758 -12.11 -21.61 4.48
C PRO A 758 -11.04 -22.51 5.09
N CYS A 759 -11.22 -22.91 6.34
CA CYS A 759 -10.26 -23.74 7.07
C CYS A 759 -10.96 -24.75 7.98
N ARG A 760 -10.19 -25.74 8.39
CA ARG A 760 -10.56 -26.71 9.43
C ARG A 760 -9.74 -26.44 10.68
N VAL A 761 -10.43 -26.24 11.79
CA VAL A 761 -9.84 -26.12 13.14
C VAL A 761 -10.15 -27.42 13.89
N GLU A 762 -9.14 -28.06 14.42
CA GLU A 762 -9.28 -29.32 15.13
C GLU A 762 -8.28 -29.47 16.29
N ARG A 763 -8.67 -30.19 17.32
CA ARG A 763 -7.80 -30.61 18.41
C ARG A 763 -6.65 -31.46 17.88
N ILE A 764 -5.44 -31.25 18.39
CA ILE A 764 -4.31 -32.11 18.09
C ILE A 764 -4.49 -33.39 18.95
N GLN A 765 -4.72 -34.51 18.32
CA GLN A 765 -4.70 -35.81 19.03
C GLN A 765 -3.25 -36.11 19.38
N GLU A 766 -2.98 -36.29 20.68
CA GLU A 766 -1.71 -36.89 21.09
C GLU A 766 -1.68 -38.33 20.54
N VAL A 767 -0.67 -38.58 19.68
CA VAL A 767 -0.41 -39.91 19.10
C VAL A 767 0.34 -40.76 20.13
#